data_0fa614a978282b32e803c63a5efeb290
#
_entry.id   0fa614a978282b32e803c63a5efeb290
#
_cell.length_a   1.000
_cell.length_b   1.000
_cell.length_c   1.000
_cell.angle_alpha   90.00
_cell.angle_beta   90.00
_cell.angle_gamma   90.00
#
_symmetry.space_group_name_H-M   'P 1'
#
loop_
_entity.id
_entity.type
_entity.pdbx_description
1 polymer ?
#
loop_
_entity_poly.entity_id
_entity_poly.type
_entity_poly.pdbx_seq_one_letter_code
_entity_poly.pdbx_strand_id
1 'polypeptide(L)'
;MPFVVTKNDDEHYREARITVKCGEKTSVITVHQEANPDAVHTMDISRIPDYDRFYCPGTWNDGFEKGPEGMLRSDAKWSWWRYKSSEHFFVFWEPGFGADPNAETVPEALRVDVDDLLQKAEQFYKTNIEKLGMATVGEGKSVLDKYKMEIFLLYQTDWLATGSGYDDMIGALWVNPSTCKPVGSTIAHEIGHSFQYQTSADQLFTGVVKPMANGIVPVGFRYGNGEGGTGGNAFWEQCAQWQSFQDYPQEAFTQDANVQVWLKNHHRNVCHEWHRYASYWFPYYYTEKHGYKAYSRLWKESKYPEDAVEAYCRLYCGNSLDALYKDMYDYSARCANYDFKAVHQYVTEAALNHGTKLFRNGDYYQVAYESCPGSTGFNLIPLNVPAAGTVVKASLRGLAPGSALAPGDPGTVVDGDGKVKGNTTSYNTQANTAESFRFGYVAIDKNDKSHYGTMQSGKDGEATMKVPDGTVKLYFLVLGAPDVYHRQVWDDDERNDEQWPYKVKFEGTDLLGNVIIPAGDPTDVTVHHSVTLDASAADYVLGTLNLLTSGDMGKIARAFKLQPSQIASATLAAGSVPADGPADGQVAIALTNPDGTLSYAYSANGTGFWIAADGTASSWGSSPVYFEYNYTGYSLAYGHKPGASVAGTTYTIRPTMVYNKGGKLYRAVIELKMKF
;
A
#
# COMPACT_ATOMS: atom_id res chain seq x y z
N MET A 1 -50.73 -33.42 50.21
CA MET A 1 -49.49 -32.86 50.78
C MET A 1 -48.78 -32.17 49.61
N PRO A 2 -48.64 -30.84 49.64
CA PRO A 2 -47.85 -30.13 48.62
C PRO A 2 -46.33 -30.42 48.84
N PHE A 3 -45.62 -30.63 47.81
CA PHE A 3 -44.14 -30.70 47.84
C PHE A 3 -43.59 -29.61 46.88
N VAL A 4 -42.41 -29.08 47.23
CA VAL A 4 -41.73 -28.07 46.45
C VAL A 4 -40.49 -28.74 45.86
N VAL A 5 -40.31 -28.58 44.58
CA VAL A 5 -39.09 -28.99 43.89
C VAL A 5 -38.23 -27.76 43.64
N THR A 6 -37.01 -27.75 44.13
CA THR A 6 -36.02 -26.69 43.86
C THR A 6 -35.57 -26.80 42.42
N LYS A 7 -35.20 -25.71 41.80
CA LYS A 7 -34.62 -25.67 40.46
C LYS A 7 -33.45 -26.67 40.38
N ASN A 8 -33.39 -27.40 39.25
CA ASN A 8 -32.19 -28.20 38.97
C ASN A 8 -31.14 -27.27 38.37
N ASP A 9 -30.08 -27.04 39.10
CA ASP A 9 -28.96 -26.22 38.65
C ASP A 9 -27.82 -27.10 38.13
N ASP A 10 -28.07 -28.45 38.01
CA ASP A 10 -27.10 -29.46 37.57
C ASP A 10 -27.18 -29.68 36.03
N GLU A 11 -26.09 -30.09 35.44
CA GLU A 11 -25.98 -30.49 34.04
C GLU A 11 -26.65 -31.84 33.72
N HIS A 12 -27.02 -32.60 34.77
CA HIS A 12 -27.69 -33.89 34.65
C HIS A 12 -29.15 -33.77 35.06
N TYR A 13 -30.03 -34.55 34.35
CA TYR A 13 -31.37 -34.75 34.84
C TYR A 13 -31.33 -35.48 36.20
N ARG A 14 -32.29 -35.19 37.05
CA ARG A 14 -32.40 -35.90 38.30
C ARG A 14 -33.82 -36.47 38.51
N GLU A 15 -33.87 -37.58 39.19
CA GLU A 15 -35.10 -38.29 39.52
C GLU A 15 -35.23 -38.44 41.04
N ALA A 16 -36.40 -38.20 41.55
CA ALA A 16 -36.74 -38.48 42.94
C ALA A 16 -38.01 -39.29 43.05
N ARG A 17 -38.06 -40.24 43.95
CA ARG A 17 -39.24 -41.07 44.19
C ARG A 17 -39.82 -40.71 45.54
N ILE A 18 -41.07 -40.27 45.56
CA ILE A 18 -41.83 -39.93 46.73
C ILE A 18 -42.82 -41.06 47.01
N THR A 19 -42.64 -41.78 48.11
CA THR A 19 -43.57 -42.82 48.52
C THR A 19 -44.60 -42.25 49.47
N VAL A 20 -45.87 -42.27 49.08
CA VAL A 20 -47.00 -41.81 49.88
C VAL A 20 -47.74 -43.06 50.43
N LYS A 21 -47.87 -43.18 51.75
CA LYS A 21 -48.62 -44.25 52.42
C LYS A 21 -49.86 -43.71 53.11
N CYS A 22 -50.96 -44.38 52.87
CA CYS A 22 -52.23 -44.10 53.55
C CYS A 22 -52.86 -45.45 53.98
N GLY A 23 -52.74 -45.79 55.24
CA GLY A 23 -53.08 -47.10 55.79
C GLY A 23 -52.19 -48.17 55.13
N GLU A 24 -52.81 -49.25 54.62
CA GLU A 24 -52.10 -50.33 53.92
C GLU A 24 -51.80 -50.01 52.45
N LYS A 25 -52.31 -48.91 51.91
CA LYS A 25 -52.07 -48.51 50.54
C LYS A 25 -50.82 -47.66 50.42
N THR A 26 -50.05 -48.01 49.42
CA THR A 26 -48.80 -47.26 49.06
C THR A 26 -48.89 -46.80 47.61
N SER A 27 -48.54 -45.54 47.34
CA SER A 27 -48.36 -44.98 45.98
C SER A 27 -46.99 -44.37 45.85
N VAL A 28 -46.34 -44.52 44.71
CA VAL A 28 -45.01 -43.94 44.44
C VAL A 28 -45.23 -42.89 43.36
N ILE A 29 -44.80 -41.66 43.62
CA ILE A 29 -44.74 -40.57 42.64
C ILE A 29 -43.28 -40.46 42.24
N THR A 30 -43.00 -40.59 40.96
CA THR A 30 -41.68 -40.28 40.41
C THR A 30 -41.68 -38.85 39.88
N VAL A 31 -40.74 -38.06 40.34
CA VAL A 31 -40.56 -36.69 39.92
C VAL A 31 -39.29 -36.68 39.08
N HIS A 32 -39.43 -36.33 37.81
CA HIS A 32 -38.29 -36.08 36.88
C HIS A 32 -38.08 -34.58 36.80
N GLN A 33 -36.84 -34.22 36.81
CA GLN A 33 -36.43 -32.83 36.57
C GLN A 33 -35.32 -32.81 35.56
N GLU A 34 -35.59 -32.18 34.42
CA GLU A 34 -34.61 -32.04 33.34
C GLU A 34 -33.33 -31.36 33.83
N ALA A 35 -32.26 -31.64 33.13
CA ALA A 35 -30.99 -30.92 33.28
C ALA A 35 -31.21 -29.42 33.03
N ASN A 36 -30.45 -28.58 33.74
CA ASN A 36 -30.43 -27.17 33.49
C ASN A 36 -29.69 -26.90 32.14
N PRO A 37 -30.36 -26.41 31.10
CA PRO A 37 -29.69 -26.12 29.85
C PRO A 37 -28.65 -24.99 29.97
N ASP A 38 -28.77 -24.17 31.04
CA ASP A 38 -27.84 -23.08 31.34
C ASP A 38 -26.79 -23.46 32.39
N ALA A 39 -26.67 -24.76 32.75
CA ALA A 39 -25.67 -25.22 33.71
C ALA A 39 -24.27 -24.96 33.16
N VAL A 40 -23.40 -24.49 34.04
CA VAL A 40 -21.98 -24.36 33.70
C VAL A 40 -21.30 -25.70 33.76
N HIS A 41 -20.85 -26.17 32.62
CA HIS A 41 -20.11 -27.42 32.49
C HIS A 41 -18.61 -27.20 32.69
N THR A 42 -17.93 -28.15 33.32
CA THR A 42 -16.48 -28.13 33.47
C THR A 42 -15.87 -29.25 32.61
N MET A 43 -14.94 -28.91 31.74
CA MET A 43 -14.23 -29.86 30.87
C MET A 43 -13.21 -30.67 31.70
N ASP A 44 -13.16 -31.98 31.48
CA ASP A 44 -12.10 -32.79 32.00
C ASP A 44 -10.83 -32.62 31.15
N ILE A 45 -9.72 -32.23 31.78
CA ILE A 45 -8.42 -32.00 31.13
C ILE A 45 -7.97 -33.21 30.30
N SER A 46 -8.27 -34.43 30.77
CA SER A 46 -7.91 -35.65 30.04
C SER A 46 -8.57 -35.78 28.64
N ARG A 47 -9.60 -34.99 28.40
CA ARG A 47 -10.33 -34.92 27.12
C ARG A 47 -9.79 -33.84 26.17
N ILE A 48 -8.81 -33.06 26.60
CA ILE A 48 -8.25 -31.94 25.80
C ILE A 48 -6.90 -32.40 25.23
N PRO A 49 -6.82 -32.71 23.93
CA PRO A 49 -5.55 -32.98 23.28
C PRO A 49 -4.61 -31.78 23.38
N ASP A 50 -3.33 -32.05 23.64
CA ASP A 50 -2.28 -31.03 23.69
C ASP A 50 -2.53 -29.92 24.74
N TYR A 51 -3.29 -30.21 25.82
CA TYR A 51 -3.56 -29.22 26.88
C TYR A 51 -2.28 -28.59 27.45
N ASP A 52 -1.23 -29.37 27.59
CA ASP A 52 0.10 -28.95 28.07
C ASP A 52 0.88 -28.09 27.05
N ARG A 53 0.40 -28.03 25.83
CA ARG A 53 0.93 -27.16 24.77
C ARG A 53 0.24 -25.80 24.68
N PHE A 54 -0.73 -25.52 25.54
CA PHE A 54 -1.36 -24.21 25.67
C PHE A 54 -0.62 -23.37 26.69
N TYR A 55 -0.34 -22.10 26.33
CA TYR A 55 0.21 -21.12 27.24
C TYR A 55 -0.92 -20.22 27.79
N CYS A 56 -1.24 -20.34 29.06
CA CYS A 56 -2.22 -19.46 29.68
C CYS A 56 -1.57 -18.13 30.07
N PRO A 57 -1.98 -17.00 29.50
CA PRO A 57 -1.39 -15.69 29.82
C PRO A 57 -1.55 -15.32 31.29
N GLY A 58 -0.48 -14.78 31.86
CA GLY A 58 -0.46 -14.32 33.25
C GLY A 58 -0.69 -12.84 33.44
N THR A 59 -0.34 -12.04 32.44
CA THR A 59 -0.36 -10.56 32.53
C THR A 59 -1.60 -9.92 31.90
N TRP A 60 -2.25 -10.60 30.96
CA TRP A 60 -3.46 -10.13 30.30
C TRP A 60 -4.69 -10.76 30.93
N ASN A 61 -5.57 -9.93 31.48
CA ASN A 61 -6.74 -10.42 32.21
C ASN A 61 -7.98 -10.65 31.32
N ASP A 62 -7.96 -10.29 30.04
CA ASP A 62 -9.14 -10.36 29.18
C ASP A 62 -9.54 -11.82 28.85
N GLY A 63 -10.38 -12.38 29.72
CA GLY A 63 -10.89 -13.73 29.61
C GLY A 63 -10.02 -14.81 30.30
N PHE A 64 -8.92 -14.43 30.95
CA PHE A 64 -8.01 -15.33 31.67
C PHE A 64 -7.94 -15.09 33.17
N GLU A 65 -8.89 -14.33 33.74
CA GLU A 65 -8.88 -13.88 35.15
C GLU A 65 -8.87 -15.04 36.14
N LYS A 66 -9.33 -16.22 35.72
CA LYS A 66 -9.34 -17.44 36.54
C LYS A 66 -8.24 -18.43 36.18
N GLY A 67 -7.26 -17.97 35.41
CA GLY A 67 -6.18 -18.83 34.91
C GLY A 67 -6.66 -20.02 34.07
N PRO A 68 -5.80 -21.04 33.88
CA PRO A 68 -6.11 -22.17 33.00
C PRO A 68 -7.31 -23.01 33.48
N GLU A 69 -7.56 -23.09 34.80
CA GLU A 69 -8.74 -23.76 35.33
C GLU A 69 -10.04 -23.06 34.98
N GLY A 70 -10.01 -21.72 34.85
CA GLY A 70 -11.15 -20.93 34.41
C GLY A 70 -11.62 -21.30 33.01
N MET A 71 -10.70 -21.63 32.11
CA MET A 71 -11.00 -22.00 30.74
C MET A 71 -11.67 -23.37 30.58
N LEU A 72 -11.65 -24.21 31.61
CA LEU A 72 -12.37 -25.49 31.61
C LEU A 72 -13.90 -25.30 31.70
N ARG A 73 -14.35 -24.12 32.14
CA ARG A 73 -15.77 -23.81 32.30
C ARG A 73 -16.41 -23.41 30.97
N SER A 74 -17.61 -23.88 30.72
CA SER A 74 -18.37 -23.57 29.50
C SER A 74 -18.74 -22.09 29.37
N ASP A 75 -18.87 -21.36 30.50
CA ASP A 75 -19.22 -19.93 30.57
C ASP A 75 -18.01 -18.98 30.48
N ALA A 76 -16.78 -19.49 30.42
CA ALA A 76 -15.60 -18.64 30.27
C ALA A 76 -15.58 -17.93 28.90
N LYS A 77 -14.99 -16.73 28.82
CA LYS A 77 -14.81 -16.03 27.54
C LYS A 77 -14.03 -16.89 26.56
N TRP A 78 -12.84 -17.32 26.93
CA TRP A 78 -12.04 -18.31 26.23
C TRP A 78 -12.20 -19.64 26.96
N SER A 79 -12.68 -20.65 26.22
CA SER A 79 -13.09 -21.91 26.85
C SER A 79 -12.72 -23.12 26.00
N TRP A 80 -12.26 -24.17 26.65
CA TRP A 80 -12.04 -25.49 26.02
C TRP A 80 -13.32 -26.13 25.46
N TRP A 81 -14.49 -25.55 25.71
CA TRP A 81 -15.74 -25.90 25.05
C TRP A 81 -15.91 -25.22 23.68
N ARG A 82 -15.08 -24.23 23.38
CA ARG A 82 -15.13 -23.42 22.16
C ARG A 82 -13.72 -23.21 21.62
N TYR A 83 -13.12 -24.30 21.15
CA TYR A 83 -11.79 -24.26 20.53
C TYR A 83 -11.65 -25.30 19.43
N LYS A 84 -10.63 -25.10 18.61
CA LYS A 84 -10.09 -26.08 17.66
C LYS A 84 -8.58 -25.94 17.63
N SER A 85 -7.86 -27.00 17.26
CA SER A 85 -6.42 -26.93 17.17
C SER A 85 -5.90 -27.64 15.93
N SER A 86 -4.76 -27.18 15.44
CA SER A 86 -3.92 -27.85 14.45
C SER A 86 -2.58 -28.25 15.08
N GLU A 87 -1.58 -28.56 14.27
CA GLU A 87 -0.26 -28.94 14.78
C GLU A 87 0.41 -27.82 15.57
N HIS A 88 0.29 -26.54 15.10
CA HIS A 88 1.00 -25.40 15.67
C HIS A 88 0.11 -24.31 16.22
N PHE A 89 -1.23 -24.41 16.09
CA PHE A 89 -2.16 -23.39 16.55
C PHE A 89 -3.28 -23.93 17.41
N PHE A 90 -3.73 -23.07 18.37
CA PHE A 90 -5.06 -23.12 18.96
C PHE A 90 -5.89 -21.97 18.40
N VAL A 91 -7.18 -22.22 18.11
CA VAL A 91 -8.17 -21.19 17.83
C VAL A 91 -9.25 -21.27 18.91
N PHE A 92 -9.44 -20.19 19.65
CA PHE A 92 -10.55 -20.02 20.60
C PHE A 92 -11.53 -18.98 20.05
N TRP A 93 -12.81 -19.15 20.38
CA TRP A 93 -13.83 -18.18 19.99
C TRP A 93 -14.78 -17.82 21.12
N GLU A 94 -15.33 -16.62 21.06
CA GLU A 94 -16.23 -16.07 22.07
C GLU A 94 -17.58 -16.80 22.13
N PRO A 95 -18.31 -16.76 23.28
CA PRO A 95 -19.58 -17.44 23.49
C PRO A 95 -20.66 -17.17 22.43
N GLY A 96 -20.65 -15.98 21.83
CA GLY A 96 -21.62 -15.57 20.81
C GLY A 96 -21.69 -16.49 19.59
N PHE A 97 -20.62 -17.18 19.26
CA PHE A 97 -20.57 -18.16 18.17
C PHE A 97 -21.26 -19.50 18.52
N GLY A 98 -21.49 -19.79 19.79
CA GLY A 98 -21.91 -21.12 20.22
C GLY A 98 -20.82 -22.17 20.04
N ALA A 99 -21.21 -23.41 19.74
CA ALA A 99 -20.28 -24.53 19.62
C ALA A 99 -19.46 -24.54 18.32
N ASP A 100 -19.97 -23.94 17.26
CA ASP A 100 -19.34 -23.91 15.94
C ASP A 100 -19.50 -22.53 15.29
N PRO A 101 -18.40 -21.79 15.03
CA PRO A 101 -18.45 -20.49 14.37
C PRO A 101 -19.03 -20.52 12.94
N ASN A 102 -19.07 -21.66 12.28
CA ASN A 102 -19.63 -21.80 10.94
C ASN A 102 -21.08 -22.27 10.91
N ALA A 103 -21.70 -22.52 12.07
CA ALA A 103 -23.07 -23.00 12.15
C ALA A 103 -24.09 -22.04 11.51
N GLU A 104 -25.17 -22.58 10.95
CA GLU A 104 -26.27 -21.79 10.35
C GLU A 104 -26.95 -20.85 11.36
N THR A 105 -26.86 -21.15 12.65
CA THR A 105 -27.36 -20.31 13.74
C THR A 105 -26.57 -19.05 13.97
N VAL A 106 -25.31 -19.01 13.50
CA VAL A 106 -24.47 -17.80 13.54
C VAL A 106 -24.87 -16.89 12.38
N PRO A 107 -25.07 -15.57 12.62
CA PRO A 107 -25.32 -14.63 11.53
C PRO A 107 -24.27 -14.74 10.42
N GLU A 108 -24.67 -14.73 9.17
CA GLU A 108 -23.78 -14.91 8.01
C GLU A 108 -22.55 -13.98 8.05
N ALA A 109 -22.76 -12.72 8.46
CA ALA A 109 -21.68 -11.75 8.59
C ALA A 109 -20.60 -12.16 9.61
N LEU A 110 -20.97 -12.98 10.61
CA LEU A 110 -20.08 -13.44 11.68
C LEU A 110 -19.59 -14.89 11.50
N ARG A 111 -20.09 -15.66 10.54
CA ARG A 111 -19.63 -17.04 10.33
C ARG A 111 -18.16 -17.10 9.96
N VAL A 112 -17.44 -18.07 10.49
CA VAL A 112 -16.03 -18.34 10.16
C VAL A 112 -15.82 -19.85 10.01
N ASP A 113 -15.21 -20.23 8.89
CA ASP A 113 -14.70 -21.59 8.72
C ASP A 113 -13.35 -21.72 9.45
N VAL A 114 -13.39 -22.28 10.65
CA VAL A 114 -12.21 -22.46 11.50
C VAL A 114 -11.25 -23.49 10.92
N ASP A 115 -11.71 -24.45 10.11
CA ASP A 115 -10.85 -25.41 9.45
C ASP A 115 -10.01 -24.76 8.36
N ASP A 116 -10.61 -23.86 7.55
CA ASP A 116 -9.88 -23.07 6.57
C ASP A 116 -8.89 -22.12 7.27
N LEU A 117 -9.31 -21.49 8.37
CA LEU A 117 -8.42 -20.61 9.17
C LEU A 117 -7.19 -21.37 9.66
N LEU A 118 -7.36 -22.55 10.26
CA LEU A 118 -6.25 -23.38 10.75
C LEU A 118 -5.37 -23.88 9.61
N GLN A 119 -5.96 -24.36 8.50
CA GLN A 119 -5.19 -24.81 7.35
C GLN A 119 -4.30 -23.71 6.77
N LYS A 120 -4.83 -22.50 6.66
CA LYS A 120 -4.07 -21.34 6.18
C LYS A 120 -3.01 -20.90 7.19
N ALA A 121 -3.34 -20.87 8.48
CA ALA A 121 -2.38 -20.56 9.53
C ALA A 121 -1.17 -21.50 9.50
N GLU A 122 -1.38 -22.80 9.29
CA GLU A 122 -0.28 -23.76 9.13
C GLU A 122 0.60 -23.46 7.90
N GLN A 123 0.00 -23.03 6.79
CA GLN A 123 0.75 -22.59 5.62
C GLN A 123 1.64 -21.39 5.95
N PHE A 124 1.10 -20.38 6.64
CA PHE A 124 1.84 -19.20 7.03
C PHE A 124 2.92 -19.50 8.07
N TYR A 125 2.63 -20.41 9.01
CA TYR A 125 3.63 -20.91 9.95
C TYR A 125 4.82 -21.54 9.20
N LYS A 126 4.56 -22.42 8.27
CA LYS A 126 5.58 -23.07 7.45
C LYS A 126 6.44 -22.05 6.68
N THR A 127 5.83 -21.04 6.07
CA THR A 127 6.55 -19.95 5.38
C THR A 127 7.50 -19.25 6.35
N ASN A 128 7.04 -18.88 7.54
CA ASN A 128 7.85 -18.17 8.53
C ASN A 128 8.98 -19.04 9.09
N ILE A 129 8.77 -20.34 9.28
CA ILE A 129 9.79 -21.26 9.80
C ILE A 129 10.79 -21.66 8.70
N GLU A 130 10.30 -22.25 7.61
CA GLU A 130 11.18 -22.89 6.62
C GLU A 130 11.85 -21.89 5.68
N LYS A 131 11.07 -20.95 5.17
CA LYS A 131 11.56 -19.96 4.19
C LYS A 131 12.30 -18.81 4.87
N LEU A 132 11.69 -18.20 5.88
CA LEU A 132 12.20 -17.00 6.53
C LEU A 132 13.12 -17.32 7.72
N GLY A 133 12.94 -18.46 8.39
CA GLY A 133 13.76 -18.85 9.54
C GLY A 133 13.49 -18.01 10.79
N MET A 134 12.24 -17.55 11.01
CA MET A 134 11.87 -16.68 12.13
C MET A 134 12.07 -17.33 13.49
N ALA A 135 11.88 -18.65 13.61
CA ALA A 135 12.20 -19.43 14.80
C ALA A 135 13.01 -20.68 14.41
N THR A 136 13.70 -21.27 15.38
CA THR A 136 14.40 -22.57 15.22
C THR A 136 13.70 -23.60 16.09
N VAL A 137 12.83 -24.37 15.47
CA VAL A 137 12.02 -25.38 16.14
C VAL A 137 12.64 -26.78 16.10
N GLY A 138 12.28 -27.65 17.04
CA GLY A 138 12.79 -29.04 17.15
C GLY A 138 14.16 -29.18 17.80
N GLU A 139 14.75 -28.08 18.27
CA GLU A 139 16.09 -28.08 18.87
C GLU A 139 16.12 -27.53 20.30
N GLY A 140 14.99 -27.30 20.93
CA GLY A 140 14.88 -26.64 22.25
C GLY A 140 15.32 -25.17 22.24
N LYS A 141 15.29 -24.52 21.08
CA LYS A 141 15.71 -23.13 20.87
C LYS A 141 14.54 -22.16 20.68
N SER A 142 13.33 -22.67 20.68
CA SER A 142 12.11 -21.86 20.54
C SER A 142 11.08 -22.27 21.57
N VAL A 143 10.32 -21.33 22.05
CA VAL A 143 9.12 -21.57 22.87
C VAL A 143 8.10 -22.41 22.10
N LEU A 144 8.10 -22.33 20.77
CA LEU A 144 7.24 -23.11 19.87
C LEU A 144 7.48 -24.62 19.94
N ASP A 145 8.62 -25.08 20.47
CA ASP A 145 8.88 -26.47 20.75
C ASP A 145 7.96 -27.01 21.88
N LYS A 146 7.49 -26.10 22.75
CA LYS A 146 6.64 -26.41 23.89
C LYS A 146 5.18 -25.99 23.69
N TYR A 147 4.95 -24.79 23.18
CA TYR A 147 3.62 -24.21 23.08
C TYR A 147 3.20 -23.95 21.63
N LYS A 148 1.91 -24.02 21.36
CA LYS A 148 1.30 -23.62 20.10
C LYS A 148 0.97 -22.13 20.13
N MET A 149 1.00 -21.47 18.98
CA MET A 149 0.48 -20.11 18.81
C MET A 149 -1.03 -20.07 19.01
N GLU A 150 -1.56 -18.92 19.35
CA GLU A 150 -2.94 -18.74 19.76
C GLU A 150 -3.68 -17.74 18.88
N ILE A 151 -4.88 -18.11 18.44
CA ILE A 151 -5.78 -17.27 17.64
C ILE A 151 -7.08 -17.10 18.45
N PHE A 152 -7.48 -15.84 18.63
CA PHE A 152 -8.69 -15.45 19.36
C PHE A 152 -9.68 -14.81 18.40
N LEU A 153 -10.81 -15.50 18.17
CA LEU A 153 -11.86 -15.04 17.27
C LEU A 153 -12.94 -14.30 18.07
N LEU A 154 -13.10 -13.02 17.79
CA LEU A 154 -14.01 -12.11 18.46
C LEU A 154 -15.39 -12.10 17.80
N TYR A 155 -16.47 -12.18 18.59
CA TYR A 155 -17.85 -12.11 18.10
C TYR A 155 -18.28 -10.67 17.91
N GLN A 156 -17.76 -10.03 16.87
CA GLN A 156 -18.06 -8.62 16.56
C GLN A 156 -18.00 -8.36 15.05
N THR A 157 -18.74 -7.32 14.61
CA THR A 157 -18.72 -6.82 13.24
C THR A 157 -17.66 -5.75 13.02
N ASP A 158 -17.28 -5.03 14.07
CA ASP A 158 -16.24 -4.02 13.99
C ASP A 158 -14.92 -4.67 13.60
N TRP A 159 -14.28 -4.09 12.60
CA TRP A 159 -13.02 -4.63 12.08
C TRP A 159 -11.92 -4.59 13.13
N LEU A 160 -11.26 -5.71 13.30
CA LEU A 160 -10.06 -5.83 14.14
C LEU A 160 -9.21 -6.99 13.64
N ALA A 161 -7.94 -6.69 13.44
CA ALA A 161 -6.88 -7.68 13.31
C ALA A 161 -5.66 -7.14 14.06
N THR A 162 -5.08 -7.95 14.94
CA THR A 162 -3.89 -7.58 15.71
C THR A 162 -3.07 -8.82 15.98
N GLY A 163 -1.83 -8.84 15.52
CA GLY A 163 -0.84 -9.86 15.84
C GLY A 163 0.18 -9.34 16.85
N SER A 164 0.49 -10.14 17.87
CA SER A 164 1.47 -9.84 18.91
C SER A 164 1.83 -11.12 19.67
N GLY A 165 1.78 -11.11 20.98
CA GLY A 165 1.99 -12.26 21.84
C GLY A 165 1.75 -11.96 23.32
N TYR A 166 1.94 -12.98 24.14
CA TYR A 166 1.77 -12.92 25.59
C TYR A 166 3.08 -13.12 26.36
N ASP A 167 3.30 -12.30 27.37
CA ASP A 167 4.27 -12.52 28.47
C ASP A 167 5.71 -12.76 28.01
N ASP A 168 6.12 -12.25 26.85
CA ASP A 168 7.39 -12.57 26.18
C ASP A 168 7.58 -14.10 25.97
N MET A 169 6.48 -14.82 25.78
CA MET A 169 6.49 -16.28 25.64
C MET A 169 5.98 -16.73 24.27
N ILE A 170 4.72 -16.44 23.93
CA ILE A 170 4.09 -17.03 22.76
C ILE A 170 3.42 -15.98 21.87
N GLY A 171 3.55 -16.15 20.57
CA GLY A 171 2.81 -15.36 19.58
C GLY A 171 1.32 -15.65 19.59
N ALA A 172 0.52 -14.59 19.50
CA ALA A 172 -0.94 -14.67 19.47
C ALA A 172 -1.53 -13.61 18.56
N LEU A 173 -2.75 -13.84 18.08
CA LEU A 173 -3.50 -12.86 17.30
C LEU A 173 -4.97 -12.82 17.69
N TRP A 174 -5.58 -11.65 17.54
CA TRP A 174 -6.99 -11.37 17.79
C TRP A 174 -7.61 -10.88 16.50
N VAL A 175 -8.68 -11.54 16.06
CA VAL A 175 -9.29 -11.27 14.77
C VAL A 175 -10.82 -11.27 14.85
N ASN A 176 -11.46 -10.44 14.05
CA ASN A 176 -12.89 -10.51 13.84
C ASN A 176 -13.24 -11.31 12.57
N PRO A 177 -14.49 -11.77 12.41
CA PRO A 177 -14.89 -12.64 11.30
C PRO A 177 -14.63 -12.08 9.90
N SER A 178 -14.69 -10.75 9.71
CA SER A 178 -14.49 -10.16 8.37
C SER A 178 -13.06 -10.37 7.83
N THR A 179 -12.07 -10.53 8.71
CA THR A 179 -10.68 -10.79 8.35
C THR A 179 -10.43 -12.23 7.88
N CYS A 180 -11.40 -13.12 8.12
CA CYS A 180 -11.38 -14.51 7.71
C CYS A 180 -12.25 -14.79 6.47
N LYS A 181 -12.60 -13.76 5.68
CA LYS A 181 -13.52 -13.87 4.52
C LYS A 181 -12.99 -13.21 3.25
N PRO A 182 -12.14 -13.88 2.51
CA PRO A 182 -11.47 -15.16 2.79
C PRO A 182 -10.33 -15.04 3.82
N VAL A 183 -9.92 -16.15 4.38
CA VAL A 183 -8.64 -16.22 5.10
C VAL A 183 -7.52 -15.97 4.10
N GLY A 184 -6.76 -14.90 4.26
CA GLY A 184 -5.81 -14.44 3.26
C GLY A 184 -4.65 -13.63 3.85
N SER A 185 -4.20 -12.64 3.10
CA SER A 185 -3.03 -11.82 3.46
C SER A 185 -3.18 -11.11 4.81
N THR A 186 -4.39 -10.73 5.23
CA THR A 186 -4.60 -10.13 6.56
C THR A 186 -4.19 -11.09 7.68
N ILE A 187 -4.66 -12.34 7.66
CA ILE A 187 -4.28 -13.33 8.67
C ILE A 187 -2.79 -13.67 8.57
N ALA A 188 -2.24 -13.75 7.36
CA ALA A 188 -0.80 -13.96 7.16
C ALA A 188 0.03 -12.80 7.75
N HIS A 189 -0.46 -11.55 7.64
CA HIS A 189 0.14 -10.36 8.23
C HIS A 189 0.17 -10.45 9.77
N GLU A 190 -0.95 -10.78 10.41
CA GLU A 190 -1.03 -10.88 11.87
C GLU A 190 -0.18 -12.05 12.42
N ILE A 191 -0.14 -13.17 11.70
CA ILE A 191 0.81 -14.27 12.02
C ILE A 191 2.25 -13.79 11.86
N GLY A 192 2.51 -12.92 10.85
CA GLY A 192 3.79 -12.26 10.69
C GLY A 192 4.21 -11.49 11.94
N HIS A 193 3.33 -10.67 12.50
CA HIS A 193 3.57 -9.96 13.78
C HIS A 193 3.83 -10.93 14.92
N SER A 194 3.07 -12.02 15.01
CA SER A 194 3.27 -13.04 16.05
C SER A 194 4.67 -13.65 15.96
N PHE A 195 5.20 -13.86 14.74
CA PHE A 195 6.57 -14.32 14.54
C PHE A 195 7.63 -13.24 14.82
N GLN A 196 7.36 -11.97 14.52
CA GLN A 196 8.23 -10.86 14.91
C GLN A 196 8.38 -10.82 16.44
N TYR A 197 7.26 -10.94 17.15
CA TYR A 197 7.24 -11.07 18.62
C TYR A 197 8.04 -12.31 19.07
N GLN A 198 7.85 -13.46 18.43
CA GLN A 198 8.50 -14.73 18.79
C GLN A 198 10.03 -14.65 18.72
N THR A 199 10.60 -13.79 17.85
CA THR A 199 12.06 -13.65 17.75
C THR A 199 12.70 -13.17 19.05
N SER A 200 12.06 -12.27 19.78
CA SER A 200 12.53 -11.81 21.09
C SER A 200 12.20 -12.79 22.21
N ALA A 201 11.00 -13.39 22.17
CA ALA A 201 10.56 -14.39 23.14
C ALA A 201 11.50 -15.61 23.18
N ASP A 202 11.91 -16.13 22.01
CA ASP A 202 12.82 -17.27 21.92
C ASP A 202 14.23 -16.95 22.48
N GLN A 203 14.72 -15.72 22.31
CA GLN A 203 16.01 -15.33 22.86
C GLN A 203 15.98 -15.15 24.38
N LEU A 204 14.87 -14.69 24.92
CA LEU A 204 14.63 -14.66 26.37
C LEU A 204 14.53 -16.08 26.93
N PHE A 205 13.74 -16.93 26.30
CA PHE A 205 13.53 -18.32 26.70
C PHE A 205 14.85 -19.10 26.74
N THR A 206 15.69 -18.93 25.74
CA THR A 206 17.00 -19.60 25.68
C THR A 206 18.06 -18.93 26.55
N GLY A 207 17.78 -17.78 27.15
CA GLY A 207 18.71 -17.00 27.96
C GLY A 207 19.85 -16.36 27.16
N VAL A 208 19.73 -16.28 25.82
CA VAL A 208 20.68 -15.57 24.94
C VAL A 208 20.69 -14.09 25.28
N VAL A 209 19.53 -13.53 25.59
CA VAL A 209 19.38 -12.18 26.10
C VAL A 209 18.65 -12.17 27.44
N LYS A 210 18.79 -11.06 28.18
CA LYS A 210 18.04 -10.80 29.39
C LYS A 210 17.40 -9.41 29.29
N PRO A 211 16.22 -9.20 29.89
CA PRO A 211 15.66 -7.87 29.96
C PRO A 211 16.65 -6.88 30.60
N MET A 212 16.67 -5.66 30.10
CA MET A 212 17.40 -4.55 30.72
C MET A 212 16.76 -4.19 32.07
N ALA A 213 17.43 -3.35 32.88
CA ALA A 213 16.91 -2.92 34.19
C ALA A 213 15.54 -2.24 34.13
N ASN A 214 15.19 -1.65 32.99
CA ASN A 214 13.89 -1.03 32.71
C ASN A 214 12.85 -2.00 32.08
N GLY A 215 13.15 -3.31 32.05
CA GLY A 215 12.28 -4.34 31.46
C GLY A 215 12.34 -4.45 29.94
N ILE A 216 13.11 -3.62 29.25
CA ILE A 216 13.22 -3.67 27.79
C ILE A 216 14.05 -4.88 27.36
N VAL A 217 13.52 -5.68 26.44
CA VAL A 217 14.27 -6.75 25.76
C VAL A 217 15.25 -6.11 24.76
N PRO A 218 16.56 -6.42 24.81
CA PRO A 218 17.58 -5.69 24.04
C PRO A 218 17.71 -6.13 22.57
N VAL A 219 16.76 -6.88 22.03
CA VAL A 219 16.71 -7.36 20.64
C VAL A 219 15.33 -7.18 20.04
N GLY A 220 15.22 -7.27 18.72
CA GLY A 220 14.01 -6.97 18.00
C GLY A 220 13.77 -5.47 17.90
N PHE A 221 12.81 -5.09 17.05
CA PHE A 221 12.41 -3.70 16.88
C PHE A 221 11.21 -3.40 17.77
N ARG A 222 11.08 -2.16 18.24
CA ARG A 222 10.00 -1.78 19.14
C ARG A 222 8.76 -1.37 18.38
N TYR A 223 7.61 -1.76 18.92
CA TYR A 223 6.32 -1.25 18.51
C TYR A 223 5.92 -0.13 19.47
N GLY A 224 5.76 1.08 18.94
CA GLY A 224 5.32 2.23 19.75
C GLY A 224 6.10 3.51 19.49
N ASN A 225 5.52 4.60 19.93
CA ASN A 225 6.05 5.96 19.80
C ASN A 225 7.15 6.16 20.82
N GLY A 226 8.39 5.96 20.44
CA GLY A 226 9.50 6.29 21.30
C GLY A 226 9.89 7.74 21.14
N GLU A 227 9.88 8.55 22.21
CA GLU A 227 10.74 9.72 22.26
C GLU A 227 12.18 9.27 22.00
N GLY A 228 12.83 9.91 21.02
CA GLY A 228 14.17 9.54 20.57
C GLY A 228 14.23 8.57 19.41
N GLY A 229 13.14 8.41 18.68
CA GLY A 229 13.11 7.81 17.35
C GLY A 229 13.63 6.38 17.28
N THR A 230 12.85 5.44 17.76
CA THR A 230 13.21 4.03 17.55
C THR A 230 12.82 3.51 16.17
N GLY A 231 11.99 4.25 15.39
CA GLY A 231 11.56 3.89 14.02
C GLY A 231 10.96 2.48 13.88
N GLY A 232 10.88 1.73 14.97
CA GLY A 232 10.60 0.31 14.99
C GLY A 232 9.19 -0.01 14.51
N ASN A 233 8.25 0.85 14.81
CA ASN A 233 6.83 0.66 14.52
C ASN A 233 6.54 0.57 13.00
N ALA A 234 7.07 1.51 12.22
CA ALA A 234 6.92 1.43 10.76
C ALA A 234 7.48 0.13 10.20
N PHE A 235 8.61 -0.31 10.70
CA PHE A 235 9.26 -1.54 10.27
C PHE A 235 8.47 -2.81 10.65
N TRP A 236 7.74 -2.82 11.77
CA TRP A 236 6.83 -3.89 12.11
C TRP A 236 5.79 -4.12 11.01
N GLU A 237 5.10 -3.07 10.60
CA GLU A 237 4.05 -3.15 9.60
C GLU A 237 4.58 -3.48 8.20
N GLN A 238 5.67 -2.82 7.77
CA GLN A 238 6.35 -3.13 6.51
C GLN A 238 6.71 -4.60 6.40
N CYS A 239 7.24 -5.14 7.50
CA CYS A 239 7.67 -6.52 7.58
C CYS A 239 6.50 -7.50 7.54
N ALA A 240 5.42 -7.25 8.29
CA ALA A 240 4.24 -8.10 8.30
C ALA A 240 3.56 -8.11 6.92
N GLN A 241 3.47 -6.96 6.24
CA GLN A 241 2.99 -6.89 4.86
C GLN A 241 3.88 -7.72 3.93
N TRP A 242 5.19 -7.55 4.01
CA TRP A 242 6.10 -8.35 3.19
C TRP A 242 6.03 -9.86 3.51
N GLN A 243 5.88 -10.25 4.79
CA GLN A 243 5.69 -11.65 5.20
C GLN A 243 4.42 -12.23 4.56
N SER A 244 3.31 -11.51 4.59
CA SER A 244 2.05 -11.94 3.98
C SER A 244 2.18 -12.14 2.46
N PHE A 245 2.94 -11.29 1.78
CA PHE A 245 3.18 -11.40 0.34
C PHE A 245 4.17 -12.52 -0.05
N GLN A 246 4.73 -13.23 0.91
CA GLN A 246 5.46 -14.47 0.59
C GLN A 246 4.52 -15.60 0.15
N ASP A 247 3.27 -15.56 0.57
CA ASP A 247 2.19 -16.48 0.18
C ASP A 247 1.24 -15.86 -0.85
N TYR A 248 1.12 -14.53 -0.90
CA TYR A 248 0.24 -13.76 -1.80
C TYR A 248 1.01 -12.69 -2.60
N PRO A 249 2.02 -13.05 -3.41
CA PRO A 249 2.93 -12.06 -4.02
C PRO A 249 2.23 -11.08 -4.98
N GLN A 250 1.11 -11.48 -5.61
CA GLN A 250 0.32 -10.59 -6.47
C GLN A 250 -0.31 -9.43 -5.69
N GLU A 251 -0.59 -9.62 -4.40
CA GLU A 251 -1.25 -8.59 -3.58
C GLU A 251 -0.35 -7.39 -3.28
N ALA A 252 0.96 -7.51 -3.47
CA ALA A 252 1.87 -6.37 -3.42
C ALA A 252 1.48 -5.23 -4.37
N PHE A 253 0.71 -5.51 -5.44
CA PHE A 253 0.27 -4.53 -6.44
C PHE A 253 -1.24 -4.40 -6.59
N THR A 254 -2.04 -5.31 -6.02
CA THR A 254 -3.51 -5.25 -6.14
C THR A 254 -4.16 -4.43 -5.03
N GLN A 255 -3.43 -4.12 -3.97
CA GLN A 255 -3.87 -3.20 -2.91
C GLN A 255 -3.62 -1.75 -3.34
N ASP A 256 -4.46 -1.23 -4.22
CA ASP A 256 -4.30 0.10 -4.83
C ASP A 256 -4.02 1.23 -3.82
N ALA A 257 -4.67 1.20 -2.65
CA ALA A 257 -4.45 2.19 -1.61
C ALA A 257 -3.00 2.22 -1.14
N ASN A 258 -2.38 1.04 -0.91
CA ASN A 258 -0.98 0.95 -0.48
C ASN A 258 -0.03 1.40 -1.60
N VAL A 259 -0.31 1.04 -2.86
CA VAL A 259 0.48 1.51 -4.01
C VAL A 259 0.45 3.04 -4.10
N GLN A 260 -0.72 3.67 -3.94
CA GLN A 260 -0.84 5.13 -3.97
C GLN A 260 -0.16 5.81 -2.78
N VAL A 261 -0.24 5.23 -1.58
CA VAL A 261 0.48 5.72 -0.40
C VAL A 261 1.99 5.64 -0.63
N TRP A 262 2.50 4.54 -1.20
CA TRP A 262 3.91 4.40 -1.54
C TRP A 262 4.38 5.44 -2.55
N LEU A 263 3.69 5.59 -3.66
CA LEU A 263 4.05 6.55 -4.71
C LEU A 263 4.11 8.01 -4.21
N LYS A 264 3.30 8.35 -3.21
CA LYS A 264 3.30 9.67 -2.58
C LYS A 264 4.41 9.86 -1.54
N ASN A 265 4.90 8.79 -0.91
CA ASN A 265 5.70 8.89 0.30
C ASN A 265 7.11 8.29 0.22
N HIS A 266 7.52 7.67 -0.90
CA HIS A 266 8.85 7.07 -1.04
C HIS A 266 10.01 8.07 -0.94
N HIS A 267 9.71 9.37 -0.93
CA HIS A 267 10.68 10.42 -0.62
C HIS A 267 11.00 10.54 0.88
N ARG A 268 10.18 9.95 1.76
CA ARG A 268 10.39 9.95 3.20
C ARG A 268 11.37 8.85 3.62
N ASN A 269 11.87 8.92 4.85
CA ASN A 269 12.69 7.86 5.43
C ASN A 269 12.00 6.50 5.28
N VAL A 270 12.74 5.43 4.96
CA VAL A 270 12.19 4.09 4.78
C VAL A 270 11.42 3.57 6.00
N CYS A 271 11.74 4.08 7.20
CA CYS A 271 11.05 3.75 8.45
C CYS A 271 9.96 4.77 8.83
N HIS A 272 9.55 5.65 7.93
CA HIS A 272 8.55 6.67 8.22
C HIS A 272 7.15 6.06 8.40
N GLU A 273 6.39 6.54 9.40
CA GLU A 273 5.08 5.99 9.81
C GLU A 273 3.99 6.15 8.74
N TRP A 274 4.03 7.20 7.93
CA TRP A 274 2.95 7.48 6.96
C TRP A 274 2.84 6.45 5.83
N HIS A 275 3.89 5.71 5.56
CA HIS A 275 3.85 4.64 4.57
C HIS A 275 4.13 3.24 5.15
N ARG A 276 3.93 3.05 6.45
CA ARG A 276 4.23 1.79 7.14
C ARG A 276 3.65 0.54 6.51
N TYR A 277 2.44 0.60 6.00
CA TYR A 277 1.79 -0.51 5.29
C TYR A 277 2.15 -0.59 3.80
N ALA A 278 2.90 0.37 3.25
CA ALA A 278 3.18 0.51 1.83
C ALA A 278 4.67 0.39 1.46
N SER A 279 5.58 0.52 2.43
CA SER A 279 7.04 0.54 2.21
C SER A 279 7.71 -0.83 2.33
N TYR A 280 7.02 -1.90 1.98
CA TYR A 280 7.49 -3.30 2.04
C TYR A 280 8.49 -3.70 0.95
N TRP A 281 9.02 -2.75 0.18
CA TRP A 281 9.94 -3.01 -0.93
C TRP A 281 11.38 -3.24 -0.49
N PHE A 282 11.81 -2.64 0.60
CA PHE A 282 13.16 -2.82 1.13
C PHE A 282 13.45 -4.28 1.55
N PRO A 283 12.56 -5.01 2.21
CA PRO A 283 12.70 -6.44 2.42
C PRO A 283 12.88 -7.27 1.14
N TYR A 284 12.22 -6.95 0.02
CA TYR A 284 12.46 -7.62 -1.26
C TYR A 284 13.90 -7.43 -1.72
N TYR A 285 14.44 -6.20 -1.60
CA TYR A 285 15.80 -5.88 -1.98
C TYR A 285 16.83 -6.69 -1.18
N TYR A 286 16.82 -6.56 0.15
CA TYR A 286 17.90 -7.17 0.92
C TYR A 286 17.77 -8.69 1.01
N THR A 287 16.57 -9.26 0.91
CA THR A 287 16.41 -10.72 0.85
C THR A 287 16.82 -11.30 -0.49
N GLU A 288 16.64 -10.58 -1.60
CA GLU A 288 17.20 -10.99 -2.89
C GLU A 288 18.73 -10.95 -2.88
N LYS A 289 19.30 -9.94 -2.22
CA LYS A 289 20.76 -9.74 -2.15
C LYS A 289 21.45 -10.73 -1.21
N HIS A 290 20.85 -11.01 -0.04
CA HIS A 290 21.48 -11.76 1.05
C HIS A 290 20.81 -13.10 1.38
N GLY A 291 19.73 -13.44 0.68
CA GLY A 291 18.90 -14.62 0.94
C GLY A 291 17.79 -14.36 1.95
N TYR A 292 16.72 -15.18 1.90
CA TYR A 292 15.52 -14.97 2.72
C TYR A 292 15.78 -14.89 4.23
N LYS A 293 16.77 -15.66 4.73
CA LYS A 293 17.14 -15.64 6.16
C LYS A 293 17.78 -14.34 6.63
N ALA A 294 18.17 -13.44 5.71
CA ALA A 294 18.58 -12.09 6.07
C ALA A 294 17.46 -11.32 6.78
N TYR A 295 16.22 -11.63 6.44
CA TYR A 295 15.04 -11.07 7.09
C TYR A 295 15.00 -11.39 8.58
N SER A 296 14.98 -12.67 8.94
CA SER A 296 14.98 -13.07 10.35
C SER A 296 16.24 -12.70 11.10
N ARG A 297 17.39 -12.66 10.40
CA ARG A 297 18.63 -12.21 11.00
C ARG A 297 18.57 -10.76 11.46
N LEU A 298 17.95 -9.89 10.66
CA LEU A 298 17.77 -8.50 11.02
C LEU A 298 16.97 -8.36 12.33
N TRP A 299 15.90 -9.14 12.50
CA TRP A 299 15.10 -9.18 13.71
C TRP A 299 15.85 -9.75 14.92
N LYS A 300 16.55 -10.86 14.73
CA LYS A 300 17.22 -11.59 15.82
C LYS A 300 18.50 -10.93 16.29
N GLU A 301 19.21 -10.23 15.41
CA GLU A 301 20.51 -9.64 15.72
C GLU A 301 20.46 -8.11 15.86
N SER A 302 19.28 -7.47 15.75
CA SER A 302 19.13 -6.05 16.07
C SER A 302 19.51 -5.78 17.54
N LYS A 303 19.97 -4.58 17.83
CA LYS A 303 20.37 -4.16 19.16
C LYS A 303 19.60 -2.92 19.57
N TYR A 304 18.88 -3.00 20.69
CA TYR A 304 18.22 -1.80 21.18
C TYR A 304 19.25 -0.67 21.43
N PRO A 305 19.00 0.57 21.00
CA PRO A 305 17.80 1.11 20.38
C PRO A 305 17.90 1.26 18.85
N GLU A 306 18.69 0.44 18.13
CA GLU A 306 18.81 0.50 16.67
C GLU A 306 17.42 0.48 15.98
N ASP A 307 17.28 1.26 14.90
CA ASP A 307 16.23 1.04 13.93
C ASP A 307 16.67 0.02 12.86
N ALA A 308 15.79 -0.28 11.90
CA ALA A 308 16.08 -1.26 10.86
C ALA A 308 17.22 -0.84 9.93
N VAL A 309 17.41 0.46 9.70
CA VAL A 309 18.46 1.01 8.83
C VAL A 309 19.82 0.86 9.50
N GLU A 310 19.91 1.19 10.80
CA GLU A 310 21.14 1.03 11.58
C GLU A 310 21.53 -0.44 11.72
N ALA A 311 20.54 -1.31 12.03
CA ALA A 311 20.77 -2.75 12.12
C ALA A 311 21.25 -3.33 10.77
N TYR A 312 20.65 -2.92 9.66
CA TYR A 312 21.09 -3.31 8.32
C TYR A 312 22.51 -2.80 8.02
N CYS A 313 22.78 -1.54 8.33
CA CYS A 313 24.11 -0.94 8.16
C CYS A 313 25.18 -1.74 8.90
N ARG A 314 24.93 -2.11 10.15
CA ARG A 314 25.85 -2.89 10.96
C ARG A 314 26.04 -4.32 10.44
N LEU A 315 24.95 -5.01 10.09
CA LEU A 315 24.99 -6.42 9.73
C LEU A 315 25.49 -6.70 8.32
N TYR A 316 25.25 -5.75 7.39
CA TYR A 316 25.49 -5.98 5.96
C TYR A 316 26.41 -4.94 5.31
N CYS A 317 26.60 -3.77 5.91
CA CYS A 317 27.42 -2.70 5.36
C CYS A 317 28.68 -2.39 6.20
N GLY A 318 28.96 -3.19 7.22
CA GLY A 318 30.15 -3.03 8.08
C GLY A 318 30.21 -1.70 8.85
N ASN A 319 29.05 -1.13 9.21
CA ASN A 319 28.90 0.22 9.81
C ASN A 319 29.34 1.37 8.89
N SER A 320 29.40 1.17 7.59
CA SER A 320 29.73 2.21 6.63
C SER A 320 28.45 2.83 6.06
N LEU A 321 28.22 4.12 6.31
CA LEU A 321 27.13 4.86 5.70
C LEU A 321 27.26 4.94 4.17
N ASP A 322 28.49 5.02 3.64
CA ASP A 322 28.70 5.00 2.19
C ASP A 322 28.22 3.68 1.57
N ALA A 323 28.54 2.54 2.22
CA ALA A 323 28.05 1.24 1.77
C ALA A 323 26.53 1.11 1.94
N LEU A 324 25.97 1.61 3.04
CA LEU A 324 24.52 1.68 3.25
C LEU A 324 23.83 2.47 2.14
N TYR A 325 24.26 3.69 1.87
CA TYR A 325 23.61 4.53 0.86
C TYR A 325 23.84 4.04 -0.58
N LYS A 326 24.89 3.27 -0.83
CA LYS A 326 25.04 2.54 -2.09
C LYS A 326 23.95 1.46 -2.24
N ASP A 327 23.67 0.73 -1.17
CA ASP A 327 22.62 -0.27 -1.16
C ASP A 327 21.22 0.37 -1.26
N MET A 328 21.00 1.46 -0.52
CA MET A 328 19.75 2.22 -0.60
C MET A 328 19.52 2.83 -1.98
N TYR A 329 20.57 3.27 -2.68
CA TYR A 329 20.48 3.74 -4.05
C TYR A 329 20.11 2.60 -5.02
N ASP A 330 20.75 1.43 -4.91
CA ASP A 330 20.41 0.26 -5.74
C ASP A 330 18.97 -0.20 -5.50
N TYR A 331 18.55 -0.24 -4.23
CA TYR A 331 17.15 -0.45 -3.85
C TYR A 331 16.20 0.54 -4.52
N SER A 332 16.50 1.84 -4.40
CA SER A 332 15.68 2.91 -4.97
C SER A 332 15.62 2.86 -6.50
N ALA A 333 16.73 2.54 -7.15
CA ALA A 333 16.81 2.38 -8.59
C ALA A 333 15.95 1.21 -9.08
N ARG A 334 15.93 0.10 -8.34
CA ARG A 334 15.07 -1.06 -8.65
C ARG A 334 13.60 -0.77 -8.44
N CYS A 335 13.24 0.11 -7.50
CA CYS A 335 11.86 0.55 -7.31
C CYS A 335 11.28 1.27 -8.54
N ALA A 336 12.10 1.86 -9.41
CA ALA A 336 11.63 2.52 -10.63
C ALA A 336 10.79 1.58 -11.55
N ASN A 337 11.06 0.29 -11.50
CA ASN A 337 10.35 -0.76 -12.25
C ASN A 337 10.01 -1.97 -11.37
N TYR A 338 10.15 -1.84 -10.06
CA TYR A 338 10.01 -2.95 -9.12
C TYR A 338 10.80 -4.20 -9.55
N ASP A 339 12.05 -4.00 -9.96
CA ASP A 339 12.96 -5.04 -10.45
C ASP A 339 13.42 -5.96 -9.29
N PHE A 340 12.44 -6.69 -8.73
CA PHE A 340 12.58 -7.70 -7.69
C PHE A 340 11.99 -9.02 -8.20
N LYS A 341 12.81 -10.05 -8.32
CA LYS A 341 12.44 -11.34 -8.94
C LYS A 341 11.13 -11.95 -8.42
N ALA A 342 10.87 -11.76 -7.12
CA ALA A 342 9.71 -12.35 -6.47
C ALA A 342 8.38 -11.75 -6.93
N VAL A 343 8.37 -10.48 -7.35
CA VAL A 343 7.12 -9.72 -7.58
C VAL A 343 7.06 -8.97 -8.90
N HIS A 344 8.17 -8.84 -9.62
CA HIS A 344 8.24 -8.06 -10.87
C HIS A 344 7.14 -8.43 -11.87
N GLN A 345 6.82 -9.71 -12.01
CA GLN A 345 5.77 -10.20 -12.92
C GLN A 345 4.35 -9.70 -12.60
N TYR A 346 4.12 -9.14 -11.43
CA TYR A 346 2.81 -8.64 -10.97
C TYR A 346 2.69 -7.12 -11.05
N VAL A 347 3.73 -6.41 -11.53
CA VAL A 347 3.75 -4.94 -11.61
C VAL A 347 2.60 -4.44 -12.46
N THR A 348 1.88 -3.44 -11.97
CA THR A 348 0.78 -2.78 -12.68
C THR A 348 1.23 -1.42 -13.23
N GLU A 349 0.59 -0.95 -14.30
CA GLU A 349 0.86 0.40 -14.84
C GLU A 349 0.63 1.50 -13.78
N ALA A 350 -0.33 1.31 -12.87
CA ALA A 350 -0.60 2.26 -11.79
C ALA A 350 0.60 2.40 -10.84
N ALA A 351 1.31 1.30 -10.56
CA ALA A 351 2.48 1.29 -9.70
C ALA A 351 3.70 1.99 -10.35
N LEU A 352 3.72 2.13 -11.66
CA LEU A 352 4.79 2.80 -12.41
C LEU A 352 4.58 4.32 -12.56
N ASN A 353 3.53 4.89 -11.98
CA ASN A 353 3.24 6.32 -12.01
C ASN A 353 4.07 7.10 -10.96
N HIS A 354 5.38 6.86 -10.93
CA HIS A 354 6.27 7.64 -10.09
C HIS A 354 6.20 9.12 -10.48
N GLY A 355 6.28 9.98 -9.47
CA GLY A 355 6.27 11.42 -9.68
C GLY A 355 7.05 12.14 -8.57
N THR A 356 7.64 13.26 -8.94
CA THR A 356 8.28 14.17 -7.99
C THR A 356 7.86 15.58 -8.37
N LYS A 357 7.31 16.31 -7.41
CA LYS A 357 6.92 17.70 -7.66
C LYS A 357 8.14 18.62 -7.60
N LEU A 358 8.30 19.40 -8.63
CA LEU A 358 9.42 20.32 -8.79
C LEU A 358 8.91 21.67 -9.26
N PHE A 359 9.53 22.74 -8.78
CA PHE A 359 9.23 24.11 -9.21
C PHE A 359 10.42 24.73 -9.91
N ARG A 360 10.16 25.52 -10.94
CA ARG A 360 11.22 26.22 -11.65
C ARG A 360 11.85 27.31 -10.79
N ASN A 361 13.18 27.30 -10.71
CA ASN A 361 13.96 28.32 -10.02
C ASN A 361 15.18 28.71 -10.89
N GLY A 362 15.01 29.76 -11.69
CA GLY A 362 15.97 30.14 -12.71
C GLY A 362 16.11 29.03 -13.78
N ASP A 363 17.33 28.58 -14.04
CA ASP A 363 17.65 27.50 -14.98
C ASP A 363 17.47 26.10 -14.38
N TYR A 364 17.16 26.00 -13.10
CA TYR A 364 17.01 24.75 -12.36
C TYR A 364 15.55 24.44 -12.06
N TYR A 365 15.28 23.18 -11.76
CA TYR A 365 14.09 22.73 -11.06
C TYR A 365 14.48 22.42 -9.61
N GLN A 366 13.78 23.02 -8.67
CA GLN A 366 13.97 22.82 -7.22
C GLN A 366 12.88 21.90 -6.70
N VAL A 367 13.24 20.92 -5.87
CA VAL A 367 12.30 19.98 -5.28
C VAL A 367 11.25 20.73 -4.44
N ALA A 368 9.97 20.35 -4.56
CA ALA A 368 8.92 20.94 -3.74
C ALA A 368 9.07 20.50 -2.27
N TYR A 369 8.55 21.32 -1.34
CA TYR A 369 8.50 20.97 0.08
C TYR A 369 7.92 19.57 0.31
N GLU A 370 6.76 19.31 -0.27
CA GLU A 370 6.01 18.04 -0.13
C GLU A 370 6.68 16.82 -0.78
N SER A 371 7.76 16.99 -1.55
CA SER A 371 8.51 15.91 -2.20
C SER A 371 9.97 15.89 -1.80
N CYS A 372 10.37 16.73 -0.83
CA CYS A 372 11.76 16.82 -0.42
C CYS A 372 12.24 15.52 0.23
N PRO A 373 13.32 14.89 -0.26
CA PRO A 373 13.74 13.59 0.27
C PRO A 373 14.30 13.70 1.69
N GLY A 374 13.87 12.78 2.56
CA GLY A 374 14.47 12.53 3.85
C GLY A 374 15.68 11.61 3.74
N SER A 375 16.32 11.28 4.87
CA SER A 375 17.38 10.26 4.91
C SER A 375 16.84 8.91 4.48
N THR A 376 17.48 8.22 3.54
CA THR A 376 17.05 7.00 2.86
C THR A 376 15.80 7.14 1.97
N GLY A 377 15.14 8.29 1.98
CA GLY A 377 14.06 8.62 1.06
C GLY A 377 14.59 9.04 -0.31
N PHE A 378 13.81 8.84 -1.37
CA PHE A 378 14.26 9.09 -2.72
C PHE A 378 13.17 9.68 -3.62
N ASN A 379 13.62 10.38 -4.65
CA ASN A 379 12.78 10.85 -5.73
C ASN A 379 13.07 10.09 -7.03
N LEU A 380 12.02 9.71 -7.74
CA LEU A 380 12.07 9.27 -9.12
C LEU A 380 11.43 10.35 -9.98
N ILE A 381 12.25 11.12 -10.69
CA ILE A 381 11.82 12.23 -11.52
C ILE A 381 11.59 11.72 -12.94
N PRO A 382 10.34 11.62 -13.43
CA PRO A 382 10.09 11.16 -14.78
C PRO A 382 10.52 12.20 -15.81
N LEU A 383 11.20 11.74 -16.85
CA LEU A 383 11.76 12.56 -17.91
C LEU A 383 11.23 12.16 -19.29
N ASN A 384 11.23 13.14 -20.23
CA ASN A 384 11.03 12.83 -21.63
C ASN A 384 12.11 11.85 -22.11
N VAL A 385 11.72 10.87 -22.93
CA VAL A 385 12.65 9.92 -23.51
C VAL A 385 13.17 10.47 -24.83
N PRO A 386 14.45 10.84 -24.95
CA PRO A 386 15.04 11.26 -26.20
C PRO A 386 15.33 10.06 -27.11
N ALA A 387 15.77 10.33 -28.34
CA ALA A 387 16.18 9.28 -29.26
C ALA A 387 17.29 8.42 -28.64
N ALA A 388 17.26 7.13 -28.94
CA ALA A 388 18.30 6.18 -28.53
C ALA A 388 19.70 6.69 -28.94
N GLY A 389 20.67 6.48 -28.05
CA GLY A 389 22.03 6.96 -28.25
C GLY A 389 22.28 8.43 -27.83
N THR A 390 21.23 9.22 -27.57
CA THR A 390 21.38 10.56 -27.00
C THR A 390 22.05 10.47 -25.62
N VAL A 391 23.01 11.36 -25.35
CA VAL A 391 23.59 11.51 -24.02
C VAL A 391 22.75 12.54 -23.26
N VAL A 392 22.09 12.08 -22.20
CA VAL A 392 21.39 12.96 -21.24
C VAL A 392 22.32 13.29 -20.09
N LYS A 393 22.22 14.50 -19.57
CA LYS A 393 22.99 14.97 -18.42
C LYS A 393 22.09 15.69 -17.42
N ALA A 394 22.32 15.40 -16.14
CA ALA A 394 21.73 16.16 -15.02
C ALA A 394 22.85 16.79 -14.20
N SER A 395 22.68 18.07 -13.88
CA SER A 395 23.53 18.79 -12.91
C SER A 395 22.72 19.02 -11.65
N LEU A 396 23.09 18.34 -10.56
CA LEU A 396 22.45 18.43 -9.25
C LEU A 396 23.22 19.40 -8.36
N ARG A 397 22.51 20.18 -7.56
CA ARG A 397 23.05 21.01 -6.48
C ARG A 397 22.21 20.85 -5.23
N GLY A 398 22.83 20.42 -4.13
CA GLY A 398 22.23 20.40 -2.81
C GLY A 398 22.04 21.81 -2.26
N LEU A 399 20.92 22.02 -1.59
CA LEU A 399 20.61 23.24 -0.85
C LEU A 399 20.84 22.99 0.64
N ALA A 400 21.06 24.05 1.40
CA ALA A 400 21.19 23.92 2.86
C ALA A 400 19.80 23.61 3.48
N PRO A 401 19.73 22.80 4.55
CA PRO A 401 18.52 22.69 5.37
C PRO A 401 18.01 24.06 5.78
N GLY A 402 16.70 24.26 5.82
CA GLY A 402 16.07 25.54 6.09
C GLY A 402 16.13 26.57 4.95
N SER A 403 16.65 26.21 3.77
CA SER A 403 16.63 27.07 2.58
C SER A 403 15.21 27.46 2.19
N ALA A 404 15.07 28.63 1.54
CA ALA A 404 13.81 29.08 1.00
C ALA A 404 13.28 28.14 -0.10
N LEU A 405 11.97 27.99 -0.16
CA LEU A 405 11.28 27.24 -1.20
C LEU A 405 11.40 27.95 -2.56
N ALA A 406 11.21 27.21 -3.63
CA ALA A 406 11.18 27.77 -4.97
C ALA A 406 9.99 28.73 -5.15
N PRO A 407 10.10 29.72 -6.05
CA PRO A 407 8.95 30.55 -6.42
C PRO A 407 7.77 29.69 -6.89
N GLY A 408 6.59 29.93 -6.33
CA GLY A 408 5.36 29.22 -6.66
C GLY A 408 5.13 27.91 -5.88
N ASP A 409 6.07 27.46 -5.06
CA ASP A 409 5.85 26.35 -4.13
C ASP A 409 4.98 26.84 -2.96
N PRO A 410 3.78 26.28 -2.74
CA PRO A 410 2.91 26.69 -1.63
C PRO A 410 3.48 26.29 -0.26
N GLY A 411 4.44 25.38 -0.19
CA GLY A 411 5.00 24.85 1.05
C GLY A 411 3.94 24.24 1.96
N THR A 412 3.03 23.46 1.40
CA THR A 412 1.91 22.85 2.15
C THR A 412 2.44 21.81 3.11
N VAL A 413 2.18 22.02 4.40
CA VAL A 413 2.46 21.06 5.48
C VAL A 413 1.20 20.25 5.76
N VAL A 414 1.30 18.94 5.77
CA VAL A 414 0.18 18.02 6.03
C VAL A 414 0.49 17.12 7.22
N ASP A 415 -0.52 16.52 7.83
CA ASP A 415 -0.36 15.43 8.80
C ASP A 415 -0.44 14.04 8.13
N GLY A 416 -0.31 12.99 8.92
CA GLY A 416 -0.34 11.60 8.47
C GLY A 416 -1.61 11.20 7.71
N ASP A 417 -2.72 11.86 7.98
CA ASP A 417 -3.99 11.68 7.27
C ASP A 417 -4.09 12.54 6.00
N GLY A 418 -3.05 13.32 5.67
CA GLY A 418 -3.03 14.24 4.53
C GLY A 418 -3.80 15.53 4.78
N LYS A 419 -4.15 15.82 6.01
CA LYS A 419 -4.85 17.07 6.38
C LYS A 419 -3.87 18.23 6.48
N VAL A 420 -4.19 19.33 5.80
CA VAL A 420 -3.36 20.54 5.79
C VAL A 420 -3.26 21.16 7.20
N LYS A 421 -2.04 21.32 7.67
CA LYS A 421 -1.68 21.97 8.96
C LYS A 421 -1.20 23.42 8.78
N GLY A 422 -1.01 23.86 7.56
CA GLY A 422 -0.55 25.20 7.22
C GLY A 422 0.45 25.21 6.08
N ASN A 423 1.14 26.32 5.91
CA ASN A 423 2.14 26.50 4.88
C ASN A 423 3.45 26.99 5.50
N THR A 424 4.56 26.69 4.81
CA THR A 424 5.90 27.20 5.13
C THR A 424 6.50 27.89 3.91
N THR A 425 7.53 28.69 4.14
CA THR A 425 8.31 29.34 3.06
C THR A 425 9.72 28.79 2.92
N SER A 426 10.06 27.83 3.78
CA SER A 426 11.38 27.19 3.79
C SER A 426 11.25 25.69 4.09
N TYR A 427 12.26 24.92 3.69
CA TYR A 427 12.41 23.53 4.14
C TYR A 427 12.68 23.46 5.64
N ASN A 428 12.51 22.27 6.21
CA ASN A 428 12.77 22.03 7.62
C ASN A 428 14.24 22.32 7.94
N THR A 429 14.47 22.88 9.12
CA THR A 429 15.82 23.14 9.63
C THR A 429 16.34 21.88 10.31
N GLN A 430 17.52 21.42 9.93
CA GLN A 430 18.15 20.26 10.52
C GLN A 430 19.25 20.68 11.51
N ALA A 431 19.37 19.92 12.59
CA ALA A 431 20.52 20.05 13.50
C ALA A 431 21.84 19.59 12.84
N ASN A 432 21.73 18.68 11.87
CA ASN A 432 22.85 18.22 11.05
C ASN A 432 23.05 19.15 9.85
N THR A 433 24.30 19.58 9.61
CA THR A 433 24.66 20.43 8.48
C THR A 433 25.26 19.67 7.30
N ALA A 434 25.53 18.36 7.48
CA ALA A 434 26.10 17.53 6.43
C ALA A 434 25.00 17.08 5.48
N GLU A 435 24.94 17.68 4.32
CA GLU A 435 24.05 17.31 3.24
C GLU A 435 24.79 16.51 2.16
N SER A 436 24.21 15.40 1.72
CA SER A 436 24.76 14.58 0.64
C SER A 436 23.62 13.88 -0.10
N PHE A 437 23.93 13.37 -1.30
CA PHE A 437 23.01 12.65 -2.15
C PHE A 437 23.70 11.46 -2.82
N ARG A 438 22.89 10.48 -3.27
CA ARG A 438 23.24 9.53 -4.32
C ARG A 438 22.27 9.74 -5.46
N PHE A 439 22.75 9.88 -6.69
CA PHE A 439 21.90 10.24 -7.82
C PHE A 439 22.41 9.64 -9.13
N GLY A 440 21.49 9.49 -10.09
CA GLY A 440 21.78 8.94 -11.40
C GLY A 440 20.52 8.67 -12.21
N TYR A 441 20.67 8.00 -13.35
CA TYR A 441 19.56 7.70 -14.25
C TYR A 441 19.12 6.24 -14.17
N VAL A 442 17.82 6.02 -14.38
CA VAL A 442 17.23 4.71 -14.62
C VAL A 442 16.40 4.78 -15.90
N ALA A 443 16.65 3.89 -16.85
CA ALA A 443 15.86 3.75 -18.06
C ALA A 443 15.20 2.38 -18.11
N ILE A 444 13.95 2.32 -18.59
CA ILE A 444 13.20 1.07 -18.79
C ILE A 444 12.93 0.94 -20.28
N ASP A 445 13.27 -0.21 -20.88
CA ASP A 445 13.05 -0.46 -22.28
C ASP A 445 11.69 -1.12 -22.56
N LYS A 446 11.34 -1.23 -23.84
CA LYS A 446 10.09 -1.83 -24.31
C LYS A 446 9.92 -3.33 -23.99
N ASN A 447 10.98 -3.99 -23.52
CA ASN A 447 10.96 -5.38 -23.08
C ASN A 447 10.91 -5.46 -21.55
N ASP A 448 10.56 -4.36 -20.90
CA ASP A 448 10.45 -4.24 -19.43
C ASP A 448 11.78 -4.43 -18.68
N LYS A 449 12.92 -4.23 -19.37
CA LYS A 449 14.23 -4.35 -18.77
C LYS A 449 14.72 -3.01 -18.25
N SER A 450 15.17 -3.01 -16.99
CA SER A 450 15.80 -1.85 -16.36
C SER A 450 17.27 -1.71 -16.77
N HIS A 451 17.68 -0.48 -17.05
CA HIS A 451 19.07 -0.08 -17.36
C HIS A 451 19.47 0.99 -16.33
N TYR A 452 20.47 0.69 -15.56
CA TYR A 452 20.95 1.55 -14.47
C TYR A 452 22.16 2.36 -14.93
N GLY A 453 22.07 3.70 -14.79
CA GLY A 453 23.20 4.61 -15.00
C GLY A 453 24.22 4.52 -13.86
N THR A 454 25.39 5.12 -14.08
CA THR A 454 26.40 5.21 -13.04
C THR A 454 25.91 6.11 -11.90
N MET A 455 25.89 5.58 -10.67
CA MET A 455 25.59 6.35 -9.46
C MET A 455 26.66 7.41 -9.24
N GLN A 456 26.24 8.60 -8.93
CA GLN A 456 27.05 9.70 -8.44
C GLN A 456 26.81 9.93 -6.96
N SER A 457 27.76 10.56 -6.28
CA SER A 457 27.66 10.87 -4.84
C SER A 457 28.20 12.28 -4.56
N GLY A 458 27.63 12.94 -3.59
CA GLY A 458 28.03 14.27 -3.13
C GLY A 458 26.88 15.25 -3.01
N LYS A 459 27.19 16.45 -2.51
CA LYS A 459 26.25 17.56 -2.41
C LYS A 459 25.90 18.11 -3.79
N ASP A 460 26.93 18.29 -4.62
CA ASP A 460 26.83 18.79 -5.99
C ASP A 460 27.47 17.78 -6.94
N GLY A 461 27.01 17.74 -8.18
CA GLY A 461 27.63 16.89 -9.18
C GLY A 461 26.80 16.76 -10.46
N GLU A 462 27.37 15.99 -11.38
CA GLU A 462 26.76 15.71 -12.67
C GLU A 462 26.65 14.19 -12.89
N ALA A 463 25.50 13.77 -13.41
CA ALA A 463 25.28 12.42 -13.87
C ALA A 463 24.96 12.42 -15.35
N THR A 464 25.45 11.42 -16.08
CA THR A 464 25.17 11.23 -17.51
C THR A 464 24.71 9.82 -17.80
N MET A 465 23.89 9.68 -18.83
CA MET A 465 23.51 8.37 -19.38
C MET A 465 23.38 8.48 -20.90
N LYS A 466 23.90 7.49 -21.60
CA LYS A 466 23.54 7.27 -23.00
C LYS A 466 22.23 6.50 -23.03
N VAL A 467 21.17 7.10 -23.58
CA VAL A 467 19.84 6.49 -23.63
C VAL A 467 19.91 5.15 -24.38
N PRO A 468 19.52 4.02 -23.73
CA PRO A 468 19.52 2.71 -24.37
C PRO A 468 18.51 2.59 -25.51
N ASP A 469 18.76 1.64 -26.41
CA ASP A 469 17.83 1.32 -27.48
C ASP A 469 16.49 0.80 -26.89
N GLY A 470 15.39 1.27 -27.48
CA GLY A 470 14.06 0.84 -27.07
C GLY A 470 13.57 1.39 -25.73
N THR A 471 14.27 2.36 -25.14
CA THR A 471 13.82 3.03 -23.90
C THR A 471 12.41 3.62 -24.06
N VAL A 472 11.53 3.31 -23.12
CA VAL A 472 10.13 3.81 -23.06
C VAL A 472 9.87 4.67 -21.84
N LYS A 473 10.63 4.50 -20.76
CA LYS A 473 10.59 5.36 -19.55
C LYS A 473 12.01 5.75 -19.16
N LEU A 474 12.17 6.97 -18.72
CA LEU A 474 13.44 7.52 -18.25
C LEU A 474 13.21 8.29 -16.96
N TYR A 475 13.96 7.96 -15.92
CA TYR A 475 13.91 8.62 -14.62
C TYR A 475 15.26 9.17 -14.23
N PHE A 476 15.25 10.28 -13.50
CA PHE A 476 16.40 10.72 -12.72
C PHE A 476 16.13 10.44 -11.25
N LEU A 477 16.98 9.63 -10.63
CA LEU A 477 16.87 9.21 -9.24
C LEU A 477 17.73 10.13 -8.36
N VAL A 478 17.16 10.59 -7.25
CA VAL A 478 17.86 11.33 -6.19
C VAL A 478 17.52 10.73 -4.84
N LEU A 479 18.51 10.23 -4.11
CA LEU A 479 18.39 9.66 -2.77
C LEU A 479 18.98 10.62 -1.75
N GLY A 480 18.28 10.89 -0.66
CA GLY A 480 18.81 11.59 0.53
C GLY A 480 19.82 10.69 1.28
N ALA A 481 21.08 11.12 1.34
CA ALA A 481 22.18 10.31 1.87
C ALA A 481 23.14 11.17 2.70
N PRO A 482 22.72 11.69 3.88
CA PRO A 482 23.55 12.56 4.72
C PRO A 482 24.74 11.81 5.34
N ASP A 483 25.77 12.55 5.77
CA ASP A 483 26.95 11.97 6.41
C ASP A 483 26.69 11.44 7.83
N VAL A 484 25.55 11.83 8.42
CA VAL A 484 25.08 11.33 9.72
C VAL A 484 23.65 10.84 9.52
N TYR A 485 23.38 9.60 9.93
CA TYR A 485 22.04 9.04 9.93
C TYR A 485 21.39 9.27 11.29
N HIS A 486 20.20 9.86 11.29
CA HIS A 486 19.32 9.96 12.45
C HIS A 486 18.10 9.09 12.25
N ARG A 487 17.67 8.41 13.31
CA ARG A 487 16.46 7.58 13.30
C ARG A 487 15.23 8.42 13.03
N GLN A 488 14.31 7.87 12.25
CA GLN A 488 13.00 8.49 12.08
C GLN A 488 12.26 8.51 13.41
N VAL A 489 11.74 9.67 13.78
CA VAL A 489 10.83 9.81 14.94
C VAL A 489 9.44 9.39 14.50
N TRP A 490 8.74 8.62 15.34
CA TRP A 490 7.35 8.28 15.12
C TRP A 490 6.45 9.34 15.77
N ASP A 491 5.90 10.22 14.97
CA ASP A 491 4.90 11.21 15.39
C ASP A 491 4.13 11.73 14.17
N ASP A 492 3.23 12.70 14.34
CA ASP A 492 2.49 13.34 13.24
C ASP A 492 3.03 14.74 12.92
N ASP A 493 4.27 15.06 13.27
CA ASP A 493 4.87 16.38 13.02
C ASP A 493 5.89 16.36 11.86
N GLU A 494 5.39 16.59 10.64
CA GLU A 494 6.23 16.69 9.44
C GLU A 494 7.35 17.75 9.56
N ARG A 495 7.22 18.73 10.47
CA ARG A 495 8.19 19.81 10.61
C ARG A 495 9.48 19.42 11.28
N ASN A 496 9.49 18.28 11.98
CA ASN A 496 10.71 17.71 12.57
C ASN A 496 11.37 16.67 11.67
N ASP A 497 10.74 16.29 10.57
CA ASP A 497 11.31 15.36 9.60
C ASP A 497 12.56 15.93 8.94
N GLU A 498 13.56 15.09 8.72
CA GLU A 498 14.73 15.47 7.94
C GLU A 498 14.35 15.70 6.47
N GLN A 499 14.80 16.82 5.93
CA GLN A 499 14.63 17.19 4.53
C GLN A 499 15.96 17.58 3.92
N TRP A 500 16.32 16.94 2.81
CA TRP A 500 17.54 17.18 2.05
C TRP A 500 17.18 17.85 0.72
N PRO A 501 17.03 19.19 0.71
CA PRO A 501 16.59 19.91 -0.47
C PRO A 501 17.69 20.00 -1.52
N TYR A 502 17.27 19.96 -2.78
CA TYR A 502 18.15 20.08 -3.94
C TYR A 502 17.47 20.80 -5.10
N LYS A 503 18.29 21.18 -6.07
CA LYS A 503 17.83 21.60 -7.38
C LYS A 503 18.61 20.90 -8.48
N VAL A 504 17.95 20.66 -9.62
CA VAL A 504 18.51 19.91 -10.75
C VAL A 504 18.24 20.62 -12.06
N LYS A 505 19.19 20.54 -13.00
CA LYS A 505 19.06 21.00 -14.38
C LYS A 505 19.33 19.85 -15.31
N PHE A 506 18.54 19.73 -16.39
CA PHE A 506 18.69 18.69 -17.38
C PHE A 506 19.21 19.23 -18.71
N GLU A 507 20.04 18.44 -19.41
CA GLU A 507 20.50 18.66 -20.77
C GLU A 507 20.29 17.38 -21.59
N GLY A 508 19.84 17.51 -22.84
CA GLY A 508 19.48 16.39 -23.70
C GLY A 508 18.13 15.73 -23.39
N THR A 509 17.48 16.13 -22.30
CA THR A 509 16.11 15.76 -21.88
C THR A 509 15.51 16.87 -21.03
N ASP A 510 14.26 16.72 -20.61
CA ASP A 510 13.57 17.61 -19.64
C ASP A 510 12.52 16.80 -18.91
N LEU A 511 11.86 17.40 -17.91
CA LEU A 511 10.75 16.79 -17.17
C LEU A 511 9.71 16.23 -18.13
N LEU A 512 9.15 15.08 -17.78
CA LEU A 512 8.14 14.41 -18.60
C LEU A 512 6.99 15.39 -18.90
N GLY A 513 6.66 15.51 -20.17
CA GLY A 513 5.64 16.42 -20.68
C GLY A 513 6.09 17.85 -20.91
N ASN A 514 7.28 18.27 -20.46
CA ASN A 514 7.84 19.55 -20.86
C ASN A 514 8.30 19.50 -22.33
N VAL A 515 8.08 20.61 -23.04
CA VAL A 515 8.45 20.75 -24.45
C VAL A 515 9.21 22.05 -24.71
N ILE A 516 10.12 22.02 -25.67
CA ILE A 516 10.75 23.24 -26.18
C ILE A 516 9.71 23.98 -27.03
N ILE A 517 9.28 25.14 -26.58
CA ILE A 517 8.32 26.01 -27.27
C ILE A 517 9.08 27.01 -28.14
N PRO A 518 8.98 26.93 -29.50
CA PRO A 518 9.58 27.89 -30.37
C PRO A 518 8.87 29.28 -30.24
N ALA A 519 9.60 30.34 -30.42
CA ALA A 519 9.02 31.69 -30.41
C ALA A 519 8.01 31.85 -31.58
N GLY A 520 7.10 32.81 -31.45
CA GLY A 520 6.07 33.14 -32.44
C GLY A 520 4.65 33.01 -31.91
N ASP A 521 3.68 33.27 -32.79
CA ASP A 521 2.26 33.20 -32.47
C ASP A 521 1.75 31.74 -32.43
N PRO A 522 0.64 31.47 -31.75
CA PRO A 522 -0.05 30.17 -31.80
C PRO A 522 -0.48 29.84 -33.23
N THR A 523 -0.59 28.55 -33.50
CA THR A 523 -1.04 28.01 -34.80
C THR A 523 -2.01 26.82 -34.55
N ASP A 524 -2.78 26.49 -35.57
CA ASP A 524 -3.57 25.26 -35.57
C ASP A 524 -2.66 24.04 -35.77
N VAL A 525 -3.10 22.90 -35.22
CA VAL A 525 -2.44 21.58 -35.40
C VAL A 525 -3.48 20.47 -35.49
N THR A 526 -3.20 19.45 -36.31
CA THR A 526 -4.00 18.22 -36.32
C THR A 526 -3.07 17.04 -36.10
N VAL A 527 -3.48 16.14 -35.20
CA VAL A 527 -2.83 14.86 -34.95
C VAL A 527 -3.77 13.74 -35.35
N HIS A 528 -3.23 12.65 -35.90
CA HIS A 528 -4.03 11.57 -36.49
C HIS A 528 -3.76 10.25 -35.82
N HIS A 529 -4.84 9.54 -35.48
CA HIS A 529 -4.80 8.19 -34.91
C HIS A 529 -5.78 7.26 -35.65
N SER A 530 -5.49 5.96 -35.59
CA SER A 530 -6.38 4.91 -36.12
C SER A 530 -6.29 3.71 -35.18
N VAL A 531 -7.45 3.22 -34.75
CA VAL A 531 -7.58 2.07 -33.84
C VAL A 531 -8.54 1.06 -34.46
N THR A 532 -8.29 -0.23 -34.18
CA THR A 532 -9.23 -1.30 -34.54
C THR A 532 -9.88 -1.81 -33.24
N LEU A 533 -11.19 -1.88 -33.24
CA LEU A 533 -12.02 -2.13 -32.07
C LEU A 533 -13.00 -3.28 -32.34
N ASP A 534 -13.45 -3.95 -31.30
CA ASP A 534 -14.44 -5.01 -31.40
C ASP A 534 -15.85 -4.43 -31.24
N ALA A 535 -16.68 -4.53 -32.29
CA ALA A 535 -18.06 -4.09 -32.27
C ALA A 535 -18.95 -4.92 -31.32
N SER A 536 -18.53 -6.13 -30.95
CA SER A 536 -19.26 -7.03 -30.06
C SER A 536 -18.93 -6.83 -28.58
N ALA A 537 -17.97 -5.95 -28.26
CA ALA A 537 -17.58 -5.67 -26.88
C ALA A 537 -18.75 -5.19 -26.04
N ALA A 538 -18.85 -5.67 -24.80
CA ALA A 538 -19.88 -5.26 -23.85
C ALA A 538 -19.53 -3.97 -23.08
N ASP A 539 -18.24 -3.58 -23.09
CA ASP A 539 -17.74 -2.41 -22.40
C ASP A 539 -17.94 -1.13 -23.22
N TYR A 540 -18.25 -0.03 -22.53
CA TYR A 540 -18.37 1.28 -23.17
C TYR A 540 -16.99 1.85 -23.58
N VAL A 541 -16.00 1.79 -22.69
CA VAL A 541 -14.63 2.26 -22.94
C VAL A 541 -13.88 1.16 -23.66
N LEU A 542 -13.41 1.42 -24.87
CA LEU A 542 -12.65 0.46 -25.67
C LEU A 542 -11.17 0.79 -25.78
N GLY A 543 -10.78 1.98 -25.34
CA GLY A 543 -9.38 2.37 -25.29
C GLY A 543 -9.14 3.78 -24.74
N THR A 544 -7.87 4.06 -24.49
CA THR A 544 -7.43 5.37 -24.00
C THR A 544 -6.19 5.81 -24.79
N LEU A 545 -6.20 7.03 -25.31
CA LEU A 545 -5.06 7.68 -25.93
C LEU A 545 -4.42 8.63 -24.92
N ASN A 546 -3.20 8.35 -24.48
CA ASN A 546 -2.43 9.27 -23.65
C ASN A 546 -1.60 10.19 -24.57
N LEU A 547 -1.91 11.48 -24.53
CA LEU A 547 -1.30 12.48 -25.41
C LEU A 547 0.15 12.83 -25.04
N LEU A 548 0.58 12.57 -23.80
CA LEU A 548 1.98 12.73 -23.41
C LEU A 548 2.84 11.64 -24.02
N THR A 549 2.46 10.37 -23.80
CA THR A 549 3.24 9.21 -24.26
C THR A 549 3.20 9.03 -25.78
N SER A 550 2.12 9.46 -26.45
CA SER A 550 2.07 9.50 -27.91
C SER A 550 2.92 10.63 -28.53
N GLY A 551 3.37 11.60 -27.70
CA GLY A 551 4.08 12.78 -28.17
C GLY A 551 3.19 13.89 -28.76
N ASP A 552 1.88 13.69 -28.80
CA ASP A 552 0.95 14.66 -29.41
C ASP A 552 0.76 15.91 -28.57
N MET A 553 0.78 15.76 -27.23
CA MET A 553 0.75 16.93 -26.34
C MET A 553 1.93 17.85 -26.59
N GLY A 554 3.10 17.33 -26.94
CA GLY A 554 4.26 18.12 -27.36
C GLY A 554 4.03 18.90 -28.65
N LYS A 555 3.29 18.34 -29.64
CA LYS A 555 2.89 19.04 -30.86
C LYS A 555 1.88 20.15 -30.57
N ILE A 556 0.89 19.85 -29.73
CA ILE A 556 -0.14 20.80 -29.30
C ILE A 556 0.50 21.95 -28.51
N ALA A 557 1.38 21.66 -27.57
CA ALA A 557 2.10 22.65 -26.78
C ALA A 557 2.90 23.62 -27.64
N ARG A 558 3.64 23.10 -28.63
CA ARG A 558 4.36 23.94 -29.61
C ARG A 558 3.42 24.80 -30.45
N ALA A 559 2.27 24.24 -30.87
CA ALA A 559 1.28 24.96 -31.63
C ALA A 559 0.63 26.09 -30.83
N PHE A 560 0.19 25.81 -29.63
CA PHE A 560 -0.46 26.82 -28.74
C PHE A 560 0.53 27.78 -28.09
N LYS A 561 1.84 27.51 -28.15
CA LYS A 561 2.88 28.28 -27.43
C LYS A 561 2.71 28.23 -25.91
N LEU A 562 2.18 27.12 -25.40
CA LEU A 562 1.95 26.85 -23.98
C LEU A 562 2.60 25.52 -23.58
N GLN A 563 3.16 25.46 -22.38
CA GLN A 563 3.55 24.17 -21.82
C GLN A 563 2.30 23.28 -21.58
N PRO A 564 2.41 21.94 -21.59
CA PRO A 564 1.29 21.06 -21.28
C PRO A 564 0.59 21.40 -19.99
N SER A 565 1.34 21.73 -18.93
CA SER A 565 0.78 22.15 -17.62
C SER A 565 -0.02 23.46 -17.71
N GLN A 566 0.40 24.40 -18.56
CA GLN A 566 -0.33 25.64 -18.80
C GLN A 566 -1.63 25.37 -19.57
N ILE A 567 -1.59 24.45 -20.55
CA ILE A 567 -2.79 24.00 -21.27
C ILE A 567 -3.79 23.38 -20.29
N ALA A 568 -3.35 22.47 -19.41
CA ALA A 568 -4.22 21.84 -18.41
C ALA A 568 -4.83 22.88 -17.45
N SER A 569 -4.02 23.81 -16.94
CA SER A 569 -4.48 24.88 -16.04
C SER A 569 -5.45 25.85 -16.70
N ALA A 570 -5.29 26.10 -18.01
CA ALA A 570 -6.15 26.99 -18.79
C ALA A 570 -7.44 26.30 -19.27
N THR A 571 -7.53 24.95 -19.19
CA THR A 571 -8.68 24.20 -19.69
C THR A 571 -9.88 24.35 -18.75
N LEU A 572 -10.97 24.80 -19.30
CA LEU A 572 -12.23 24.99 -18.60
C LEU A 572 -12.85 23.63 -18.23
N ALA A 573 -13.44 23.57 -17.02
CA ALA A 573 -14.20 22.42 -16.60
C ALA A 573 -15.47 22.23 -17.44
N ALA A 574 -15.98 21.01 -17.50
CA ALA A 574 -17.26 20.69 -18.12
C ALA A 574 -18.38 21.57 -17.53
N GLY A 575 -19.24 22.10 -18.40
CA GLY A 575 -20.33 23.00 -18.01
C GLY A 575 -19.94 24.46 -17.76
N SER A 576 -18.63 24.77 -17.78
CA SER A 576 -18.11 26.14 -17.63
C SER A 576 -17.74 26.78 -18.97
N VAL A 577 -17.87 26.07 -20.08
CA VAL A 577 -17.53 26.59 -21.41
C VAL A 577 -18.71 27.40 -21.98
N PRO A 578 -18.52 28.69 -22.29
CA PRO A 578 -19.54 29.50 -22.94
C PRO A 578 -19.89 28.94 -24.33
N ALA A 579 -21.12 29.19 -24.79
CA ALA A 579 -21.60 28.75 -26.10
C ALA A 579 -20.77 29.26 -27.29
N ASP A 580 -20.16 30.44 -27.11
CA ASP A 580 -19.28 31.13 -28.07
C ASP A 580 -17.81 30.76 -27.92
N GLY A 581 -17.47 29.86 -26.99
CA GLY A 581 -16.15 29.31 -26.74
C GLY A 581 -15.38 29.92 -25.59
N PRO A 582 -14.09 29.58 -25.42
CA PRO A 582 -13.26 30.05 -24.31
C PRO A 582 -12.94 31.54 -24.41
N ALA A 583 -12.85 32.23 -23.26
CA ALA A 583 -12.35 33.59 -23.18
C ALA A 583 -10.84 33.68 -23.45
N ASP A 584 -10.29 34.89 -23.60
CA ASP A 584 -8.85 35.07 -23.82
C ASP A 584 -8.00 34.42 -22.72
N GLY A 585 -6.97 33.69 -23.13
CA GLY A 585 -6.08 32.94 -22.28
C GLY A 585 -6.61 31.56 -21.84
N GLN A 586 -7.86 31.23 -22.17
CA GLN A 586 -8.48 29.94 -21.78
C GLN A 586 -8.43 28.90 -22.90
N VAL A 587 -8.52 27.65 -22.50
CA VAL A 587 -8.66 26.48 -23.38
C VAL A 587 -10.00 25.80 -23.09
N ALA A 588 -10.70 25.37 -24.12
CA ALA A 588 -11.89 24.54 -24.01
C ALA A 588 -11.73 23.24 -24.76
N ILE A 589 -12.36 22.18 -24.30
CA ILE A 589 -12.55 20.95 -25.07
C ILE A 589 -13.82 21.11 -25.91
N ALA A 590 -13.73 20.75 -27.19
CA ALA A 590 -14.80 20.81 -28.16
C ALA A 590 -14.82 19.58 -29.05
N LEU A 591 -15.86 19.41 -29.81
CA LEU A 591 -15.89 18.54 -30.97
C LEU A 591 -15.82 19.39 -32.25
N THR A 592 -14.90 19.09 -33.16
CA THR A 592 -14.96 19.63 -34.53
C THR A 592 -15.89 18.76 -35.36
N ASN A 593 -17.02 19.33 -35.82
CA ASN A 593 -17.95 18.66 -36.72
C ASN A 593 -17.37 18.50 -38.12
N PRO A 594 -17.92 17.63 -39.00
CA PRO A 594 -17.43 17.44 -40.37
C PRO A 594 -17.43 18.69 -41.23
N ASP A 595 -18.31 19.64 -40.97
CA ASP A 595 -18.40 20.95 -41.65
C ASP A 595 -17.39 22.00 -41.11
N GLY A 596 -16.57 21.60 -40.12
CA GLY A 596 -15.57 22.45 -39.48
C GLY A 596 -16.11 23.34 -38.36
N THR A 597 -17.39 23.30 -38.04
CA THR A 597 -17.96 24.01 -36.87
C THR A 597 -17.56 23.35 -35.56
N LEU A 598 -17.57 24.11 -34.48
CA LEU A 598 -17.22 23.63 -33.12
C LEU A 598 -18.48 23.45 -32.30
N SER A 599 -18.58 22.31 -31.61
CA SER A 599 -19.60 22.06 -30.59
C SER A 599 -18.94 22.08 -29.19
N TYR A 600 -19.54 22.87 -28.27
CA TYR A 600 -19.12 22.96 -26.86
C TYR A 600 -20.15 22.37 -25.89
N ALA A 601 -21.31 21.93 -26.39
CA ALA A 601 -22.36 21.31 -25.58
C ALA A 601 -22.02 19.85 -25.32
N TYR A 602 -21.42 19.56 -24.18
CA TYR A 602 -21.06 18.20 -23.80
C TYR A 602 -22.30 17.31 -23.64
N SER A 603 -22.23 16.10 -24.15
CA SER A 603 -23.33 15.11 -24.11
C SER A 603 -22.92 13.77 -23.51
N ALA A 604 -21.63 13.55 -23.23
CA ALA A 604 -21.09 12.46 -22.45
C ALA A 604 -20.63 12.96 -21.06
N ASN A 605 -20.01 12.10 -20.25
CA ASN A 605 -19.52 12.48 -18.93
C ASN A 605 -18.39 13.52 -19.04
N GLY A 606 -18.27 14.40 -18.04
CA GLY A 606 -17.21 15.39 -17.99
C GLY A 606 -17.07 16.20 -19.29
N THR A 607 -15.84 16.27 -19.82
CA THR A 607 -15.52 16.96 -21.08
C THR A 607 -15.61 16.00 -22.27
N GLY A 608 -16.79 15.42 -22.48
CA GLY A 608 -17.02 14.39 -23.48
C GLY A 608 -18.22 14.61 -24.39
N PHE A 609 -18.25 13.87 -25.51
CA PHE A 609 -19.30 13.95 -26.51
C PHE A 609 -19.76 12.56 -26.96
N TRP A 610 -21.06 12.37 -27.07
CA TRP A 610 -21.68 11.36 -27.91
C TRP A 610 -21.69 11.84 -29.36
N ILE A 611 -21.35 10.94 -30.29
CA ILE A 611 -21.11 11.29 -31.68
C ILE A 611 -21.95 10.41 -32.57
N ALA A 612 -22.73 11.03 -33.46
CA ALA A 612 -23.51 10.36 -34.50
C ALA A 612 -22.62 9.68 -35.55
N ALA A 613 -23.19 8.81 -36.38
CA ALA A 613 -22.48 8.08 -37.39
C ALA A 613 -21.77 8.96 -38.44
N ASP A 614 -22.31 10.17 -38.66
CA ASP A 614 -21.74 11.18 -39.57
C ASP A 614 -20.61 12.02 -38.95
N GLY A 615 -20.28 11.82 -37.63
CA GLY A 615 -19.25 12.56 -36.93
C GLY A 615 -19.69 13.83 -36.23
N THR A 616 -20.99 14.14 -36.22
CA THR A 616 -21.56 15.31 -35.54
C THR A 616 -21.84 15.01 -34.06
N ALA A 617 -21.86 16.08 -33.23
CA ALA A 617 -22.28 15.98 -31.83
C ALA A 617 -23.75 15.50 -31.73
N SER A 618 -24.02 14.58 -30.83
CA SER A 618 -25.35 13.97 -30.67
C SER A 618 -25.60 13.56 -29.23
N SER A 619 -26.66 12.77 -29.00
CA SER A 619 -27.05 12.24 -27.69
C SER A 619 -26.75 10.75 -27.58
N TRP A 620 -26.71 10.22 -26.34
CA TRP A 620 -26.52 8.79 -26.07
C TRP A 620 -27.52 7.90 -26.85
N GLY A 621 -28.75 8.37 -27.03
CA GLY A 621 -29.80 7.58 -27.71
C GLY A 621 -29.52 7.28 -29.18
N SER A 622 -28.81 8.19 -29.87
CA SER A 622 -28.62 8.18 -31.33
C SER A 622 -27.16 8.01 -31.78
N SER A 623 -26.23 7.81 -30.83
CA SER A 623 -24.81 7.78 -31.15
C SER A 623 -24.20 6.39 -31.04
N PRO A 624 -23.44 5.93 -32.05
CA PRO A 624 -22.68 4.68 -31.96
C PRO A 624 -21.38 4.79 -31.16
N VAL A 625 -20.74 5.97 -31.12
CA VAL A 625 -19.41 6.16 -30.51
C VAL A 625 -19.35 7.44 -29.66
N TYR A 626 -18.34 7.53 -28.82
CA TYR A 626 -18.12 8.68 -27.93
C TYR A 626 -16.65 8.85 -27.59
N PHE A 627 -16.32 9.99 -26.97
CA PHE A 627 -15.08 10.21 -26.25
C PHE A 627 -15.31 11.01 -24.96
N GLU A 628 -14.34 10.88 -24.03
CA GLU A 628 -14.21 11.69 -22.81
C GLU A 628 -12.75 12.12 -22.65
N TYR A 629 -12.53 13.39 -22.32
CA TYR A 629 -11.20 13.93 -22.15
C TYR A 629 -10.89 14.21 -20.68
N ASN A 630 -9.77 13.64 -20.20
CA ASN A 630 -9.19 13.93 -18.88
C ASN A 630 -7.99 14.86 -19.06
N TYR A 631 -8.16 16.14 -18.80
CA TYR A 631 -7.11 17.15 -18.98
C TYR A 631 -6.02 17.07 -17.91
N THR A 632 -6.29 16.61 -16.70
CA THR A 632 -5.29 16.41 -15.64
C THR A 632 -4.36 15.24 -15.93
N GLY A 633 -4.85 14.18 -16.58
CA GLY A 633 -4.07 13.03 -17.02
C GLY A 633 -3.66 13.09 -18.48
N TYR A 634 -4.00 14.16 -19.22
CA TYR A 634 -3.74 14.33 -20.66
C TYR A 634 -4.19 13.15 -21.51
N SER A 635 -5.32 12.55 -21.16
CA SER A 635 -5.80 11.34 -21.80
C SER A 635 -7.19 11.51 -22.41
N LEU A 636 -7.42 10.81 -23.51
CA LEU A 636 -8.67 10.74 -24.23
C LEU A 636 -9.17 9.30 -24.16
N ALA A 637 -10.22 9.03 -23.37
CA ALA A 637 -10.94 7.78 -23.41
C ALA A 637 -11.89 7.79 -24.61
N TYR A 638 -11.96 6.69 -25.34
CA TYR A 638 -12.87 6.53 -26.48
C TYR A 638 -13.51 5.15 -26.46
N GLY A 639 -14.69 5.05 -27.07
CA GLY A 639 -15.42 3.81 -27.11
C GLY A 639 -16.74 3.90 -27.85
N HIS A 640 -17.64 2.96 -27.56
CA HIS A 640 -18.90 2.84 -28.23
C HIS A 640 -20.07 2.66 -27.25
N LYS A 641 -21.27 2.80 -27.76
CA LYS A 641 -22.47 2.27 -27.09
C LYS A 641 -22.56 0.79 -27.48
N PRO A 642 -22.50 -0.16 -26.53
CA PRO A 642 -22.63 -1.59 -26.85
C PRO A 642 -23.86 -1.89 -27.70
N GLY A 643 -23.64 -2.61 -28.81
CA GLY A 643 -24.67 -2.95 -29.78
C GLY A 643 -25.09 -1.84 -30.76
N ALA A 644 -24.48 -0.63 -30.69
CA ALA A 644 -24.77 0.47 -31.62
C ALA A 644 -23.71 0.69 -32.69
N SER A 645 -22.46 0.28 -32.44
CA SER A 645 -21.41 0.26 -33.47
C SER A 645 -21.61 -0.91 -34.43
N VAL A 646 -21.25 -0.70 -35.70
CA VAL A 646 -21.46 -1.69 -36.76
C VAL A 646 -20.13 -2.24 -37.21
N ALA A 647 -19.96 -3.56 -37.19
CA ALA A 647 -18.76 -4.24 -37.68
C ALA A 647 -18.50 -3.89 -39.17
N GLY A 648 -17.23 -3.68 -39.52
CA GLY A 648 -16.81 -3.23 -40.85
C GLY A 648 -16.95 -1.72 -41.08
N THR A 649 -17.46 -0.97 -40.12
CA THR A 649 -17.65 0.49 -40.25
C THR A 649 -16.47 1.24 -39.60
N THR A 650 -16.09 2.37 -40.19
CA THR A 650 -15.12 3.31 -39.58
C THR A 650 -15.84 4.60 -39.20
N TYR A 651 -15.79 4.91 -37.89
CA TYR A 651 -16.24 6.19 -37.38
C TYR A 651 -15.05 7.13 -37.19
N THR A 652 -15.17 8.36 -37.65
CA THR A 652 -14.12 9.39 -37.45
C THR A 652 -14.62 10.43 -36.48
N ILE A 653 -13.92 10.53 -35.35
CA ILE A 653 -14.22 11.54 -34.31
C ILE A 653 -13.10 12.57 -34.29
N ARG A 654 -13.42 13.83 -33.91
CA ARG A 654 -12.46 14.94 -33.89
C ARG A 654 -12.53 15.71 -32.55
N PRO A 655 -12.15 15.10 -31.40
CA PRO A 655 -11.91 15.83 -30.18
C PRO A 655 -10.95 16.99 -30.45
N THR A 656 -11.27 18.16 -29.93
CA THR A 656 -10.52 19.39 -30.28
C THR A 656 -10.27 20.19 -29.01
N MET A 657 -9.01 20.59 -28.79
CA MET A 657 -8.68 21.65 -27.85
C MET A 657 -8.74 22.98 -28.59
N VAL A 658 -9.43 23.95 -28.01
CA VAL A 658 -9.60 25.29 -28.56
C VAL A 658 -8.97 26.29 -27.62
N TYR A 659 -7.94 26.96 -28.05
CA TYR A 659 -7.24 28.02 -27.28
C TYR A 659 -7.60 29.41 -27.84
N ASN A 660 -8.03 30.30 -26.97
CA ASN A 660 -8.25 31.68 -27.32
C ASN A 660 -7.03 32.53 -26.95
N LYS A 661 -6.46 33.23 -27.91
CA LYS A 661 -5.38 34.19 -27.68
C LYS A 661 -5.68 35.52 -28.38
N GLY A 662 -5.91 36.54 -27.59
CA GLY A 662 -6.23 37.87 -28.12
C GLY A 662 -7.52 37.92 -28.95
N GLY A 663 -8.53 37.13 -28.62
CA GLY A 663 -9.79 36.98 -29.35
C GLY A 663 -9.73 36.11 -30.59
N LYS A 664 -8.58 35.52 -30.91
CA LYS A 664 -8.44 34.54 -31.99
C LYS A 664 -8.41 33.11 -31.44
N LEU A 665 -9.23 32.26 -32.04
CA LEU A 665 -9.30 30.83 -31.69
C LEU A 665 -8.29 30.01 -32.48
N TYR A 666 -7.49 29.19 -31.77
CA TYR A 666 -6.55 28.23 -32.31
C TYR A 666 -6.99 26.83 -31.96
N ARG A 667 -6.83 25.85 -32.85
CA ARG A 667 -7.40 24.50 -32.73
C ARG A 667 -6.29 23.46 -32.74
N ALA A 668 -6.35 22.56 -31.79
CA ALA A 668 -5.61 21.31 -31.83
C ALA A 668 -6.60 20.14 -32.01
N VAL A 669 -6.73 19.66 -33.23
CA VAL A 669 -7.68 18.60 -33.59
C VAL A 669 -6.99 17.23 -33.43
N ILE A 670 -7.65 16.34 -32.69
CA ILE A 670 -7.24 14.94 -32.55
C ILE A 670 -8.18 14.11 -33.44
N GLU A 671 -7.76 13.86 -34.68
CA GLU A 671 -8.56 13.01 -35.58
C GLU A 671 -8.31 11.55 -35.25
N LEU A 672 -9.32 10.87 -34.71
CA LEU A 672 -9.28 9.46 -34.37
C LEU A 672 -10.25 8.66 -35.27
N LYS A 673 -9.71 7.72 -36.05
CA LYS A 673 -10.45 6.75 -36.85
C LYS A 673 -10.63 5.46 -36.07
N MET A 674 -11.87 5.19 -35.69
CA MET A 674 -12.28 3.98 -34.94
C MET A 674 -12.85 2.97 -35.94
N LYS A 675 -12.11 1.90 -36.24
CA LYS A 675 -12.50 0.83 -37.16
C LYS A 675 -13.09 -0.33 -36.35
N PHE A 676 -14.33 -0.64 -36.57
CA PHE A 676 -15.05 -1.75 -35.94
C PHE A 676 -15.15 -2.98 -36.81
#